data_f9ff5caa65c4b2b8a6f4b9acd9acbd0f
#
_entry.id   f9ff5caa65c4b2b8a6f4b9acd9acbd0f
#
_cell.length_a   1.000
_cell.length_b   1.000
_cell.length_c   1.000
_cell.angle_alpha   90.00
_cell.angle_beta   90.00
_cell.angle_gamma   90.00
#
_symmetry.space_group_name_H-M   'P 1'
#
loop_
_entity.id
_entity.type
_entity.pdbx_description
1 polymer ?
#
loop_
_entity_poly.entity_id
_entity_poly.type
_entity_poly.pdbx_seq_one_letter_code
_entity_poly.pdbx_strand_id
1 'polypeptide(L)'
;MPRPSVFRRLVTSFALLAIGVARLGAAETGFVDYTNDIRPILSENCFYCHGPDANKRKAKLRLDERAEALKAKAFIPGRPDDSALIKRIFSQDPEEVMPPPTSHRSLTPTQRETLRRWIAEGAVYQPHWTFVTPVQPPLPNVGEANPIDAFIVAKLKTLGLQLSPEAPKTTLLRRVSLDLTGLPPTPEEVTHFLNDTRADAYERQVDRLIQSVHYGERMALPWLDAARYADSNGFQQDGDTFQWVWRDWLVRQLNADVPFDQLSTQMLAGDLLPNATLEQKIATGFNRNHILNGEGGNIAEEQRYTSLFDRVDATATTWLGLTMACAQCHDHKYDPITQKDYYSLLDAFNHVPERGVPSGGPSRFRLDQPVVEYPNAEQQAKLTALEKTFNEKNQAFFALRNQAYQTWLQQADKTKDKIPSELQALLTPGHALTKDENKKVLDYYVKNIFPEARKKIPAIQEIDQAKAALDQFRTSENLPRVMVMSDVQPRETNILYRGAYLSKKEKVTFNTPAFLPPLPPQAPANRLGFAQWLFAPENPLTARVQVNRQWQLFFGKGIVRTSEDLGVQSEQPTHRELLDWLAVEFRKSGWKTKALQRLIVTSKTYRQSSHVSPELLQKDPDNKWLARAPRLRLPSMLLRDLALTASGLLNPQIGGAPVYPYMPPAPWESLAITKERDFTYPTSKGPDLYRRSVYTFWRRTIAPVNMFDTASRQTCRVRTATTSSPLHALTMLNDPTWVEASRALAQVVWHEGSDDATRLSAAFKRILGRNPQSTETVLLQNLLSHQREIYRQDLPAAEALLKLGESTRDQRIPAIEHAALTAACLGLFNLDAAITRE
;
A
#
# COMPACT_ATOMS: atom_id res chain seq x y z
N MET A 1 -37.24 48.53 -1.14
CA MET A 1 -37.64 49.28 -2.36
C MET A 1 -36.68 50.44 -2.62
N PRO A 2 -36.24 50.75 -3.85
CA PRO A 2 -36.59 50.10 -5.11
C PRO A 2 -35.36 49.50 -5.89
N ARG A 3 -35.69 48.60 -6.79
CA ARG A 3 -34.97 48.21 -8.02
C ARG A 3 -34.91 49.44 -9.02
N PRO A 4 -34.26 49.39 -10.24
CA PRO A 4 -33.67 48.25 -10.95
C PRO A 4 -32.50 48.58 -11.93
N SER A 5 -32.08 47.49 -12.65
CA SER A 5 -31.62 47.48 -14.07
C SER A 5 -30.25 48.07 -14.42
N VAL A 6 -29.25 47.20 -14.58
CA VAL A 6 -28.34 47.18 -15.73
C VAL A 6 -27.76 45.74 -15.86
N PHE A 7 -28.58 44.83 -16.37
CA PHE A 7 -28.09 43.53 -16.86
C PHE A 7 -28.98 43.04 -18.00
N ARG A 8 -28.95 43.80 -19.09
CA ARG A 8 -29.49 43.33 -20.36
C ARG A 8 -28.88 44.17 -21.49
N ARG A 9 -27.75 43.70 -22.03
CA ARG A 9 -27.29 43.94 -23.40
C ARG A 9 -25.81 43.56 -23.48
N LEU A 10 -25.53 42.30 -23.71
CA LEU A 10 -24.29 41.78 -24.32
C LEU A 10 -24.47 40.29 -24.59
N VAL A 11 -25.53 39.95 -25.29
CA VAL A 11 -25.68 38.65 -25.96
C VAL A 11 -26.18 39.00 -27.36
N THR A 12 -25.28 39.28 -28.24
CA THR A 12 -25.41 39.15 -29.71
C THR A 12 -24.11 39.64 -30.33
N SER A 13 -23.24 38.74 -30.69
CA SER A 13 -22.22 38.81 -31.76
C SER A 13 -21.05 37.86 -31.45
N PHE A 14 -21.29 36.58 -31.45
CA PHE A 14 -20.27 35.59 -31.76
C PHE A 14 -20.94 34.43 -32.52
N ALA A 15 -21.35 34.75 -33.73
CA ALA A 15 -21.65 33.74 -34.72
C ALA A 15 -20.71 33.95 -35.89
N LEU A 16 -20.10 32.86 -36.32
CA LEU A 16 -19.40 32.74 -37.61
C LEU A 16 -17.96 33.27 -37.69
N LEU A 17 -17.01 32.39 -37.25
CA LEU A 17 -15.86 32.04 -38.08
C LEU A 17 -15.45 30.57 -37.76
N ALA A 18 -16.24 29.64 -38.24
CA ALA A 18 -15.83 28.25 -38.40
C ALA A 18 -14.94 28.17 -39.64
N ILE A 19 -13.66 28.50 -39.48
CA ILE A 19 -12.65 28.11 -40.46
C ILE A 19 -12.39 26.61 -40.25
N GLY A 20 -12.94 25.84 -41.19
CA GLY A 20 -12.65 24.42 -41.29
C GLY A 20 -11.16 24.21 -41.56
N VAL A 21 -10.40 23.91 -40.50
CA VAL A 21 -9.15 23.23 -40.67
C VAL A 21 -9.51 21.75 -40.92
N ALA A 22 -9.65 21.40 -42.18
CA ALA A 22 -9.55 20.01 -42.61
C ALA A 22 -8.21 19.51 -42.16
N ARG A 23 -8.17 18.79 -41.05
CA ARG A 23 -7.08 17.89 -40.73
C ARG A 23 -7.09 16.83 -41.82
N LEU A 24 -6.30 17.02 -42.84
CA LEU A 24 -5.73 15.94 -43.64
C LEU A 24 -4.90 15.10 -42.63
N GLY A 25 -5.56 14.13 -42.02
CA GLY A 25 -4.90 13.09 -41.30
C GLY A 25 -3.99 12.37 -42.28
N ALA A 26 -2.67 12.54 -42.13
CA ALA A 26 -1.73 11.60 -42.67
C ALA A 26 -2.16 10.21 -42.15
N ALA A 27 -2.58 9.34 -43.04
CA ALA A 27 -2.84 7.96 -42.77
C ALA A 27 -1.53 7.37 -42.26
N GLU A 28 -1.44 7.13 -40.93
CA GLU A 28 -0.41 6.28 -40.39
C GLU A 28 -0.60 4.88 -41.02
N THR A 29 0.37 4.49 -41.84
CA THR A 29 0.41 3.21 -42.55
C THR A 29 0.81 2.05 -41.58
N GLY A 30 0.34 2.10 -40.34
CA GLY A 30 0.49 1.03 -39.36
C GLY A 30 -0.64 0.01 -39.46
N PHE A 31 -0.35 -1.28 -39.22
CA PHE A 31 -1.38 -2.33 -39.04
C PHE A 31 -2.35 -1.94 -37.93
N VAL A 32 -3.63 -2.32 -38.09
CA VAL A 32 -4.65 -2.11 -37.05
C VAL A 32 -4.36 -3.03 -35.87
N ASP A 33 -4.12 -2.44 -34.71
CA ASP A 33 -3.86 -3.15 -33.47
C ASP A 33 -5.17 -3.64 -32.84
N TYR A 34 -5.29 -4.95 -32.66
CA TYR A 34 -6.50 -5.53 -32.06
C TYR A 34 -6.79 -4.97 -30.68
N THR A 35 -5.78 -4.82 -29.86
CA THR A 35 -5.95 -4.43 -28.47
C THR A 35 -6.33 -2.96 -28.34
N ASN A 36 -5.72 -2.10 -29.13
CA ASN A 36 -5.87 -0.64 -29.02
C ASN A 36 -7.01 -0.10 -29.86
N ASP A 37 -7.22 -0.69 -31.06
CA ASP A 37 -8.15 -0.11 -32.05
C ASP A 37 -9.45 -0.93 -32.15
N ILE A 38 -9.39 -2.25 -32.01
CA ILE A 38 -10.52 -3.15 -32.27
C ILE A 38 -11.23 -3.58 -31.00
N ARG A 39 -10.49 -4.06 -30.00
CA ARG A 39 -11.09 -4.59 -28.78
C ARG A 39 -11.95 -3.57 -28.04
N PRO A 40 -11.59 -2.28 -27.91
CA PRO A 40 -12.47 -1.27 -27.32
C PRO A 40 -13.79 -1.17 -28.07
N ILE A 41 -13.76 -1.16 -29.41
CA ILE A 41 -14.97 -1.09 -30.24
C ILE A 41 -15.86 -2.31 -29.97
N LEU A 42 -15.28 -3.51 -29.97
CA LEU A 42 -16.02 -4.76 -29.76
C LEU A 42 -16.56 -4.84 -28.32
N SER A 43 -15.77 -4.45 -27.31
CA SER A 43 -16.17 -4.54 -25.91
C SER A 43 -17.34 -3.60 -25.57
N GLU A 44 -17.31 -2.39 -26.10
CA GLU A 44 -18.37 -1.42 -25.87
C GLU A 44 -19.67 -1.77 -26.62
N ASN A 45 -19.55 -2.29 -27.84
CA ASN A 45 -20.69 -2.39 -28.73
C ASN A 45 -21.18 -3.84 -28.97
N CYS A 46 -20.33 -4.86 -28.81
CA CYS A 46 -20.63 -6.24 -29.22
C CYS A 46 -20.57 -7.26 -28.07
N PHE A 47 -19.61 -7.19 -27.15
CA PHE A 47 -19.36 -8.24 -26.15
C PHE A 47 -20.50 -8.43 -25.13
N TYR A 48 -21.36 -7.46 -24.93
CA TYR A 48 -22.54 -7.66 -24.08
C TYR A 48 -23.43 -8.81 -24.58
N CYS A 49 -23.57 -8.94 -25.92
CA CYS A 49 -24.37 -10.00 -26.56
C CYS A 49 -23.53 -11.07 -27.24
N HIS A 50 -22.27 -10.81 -27.57
CA HIS A 50 -21.38 -11.70 -28.33
C HIS A 50 -20.01 -11.84 -27.65
N GLY A 51 -19.97 -11.94 -26.33
CA GLY A 51 -18.78 -11.99 -25.49
C GLY A 51 -18.77 -13.18 -24.52
N PRO A 52 -17.99 -13.09 -23.45
CA PRO A 52 -17.73 -14.18 -22.51
C PRO A 52 -18.96 -14.61 -21.70
N ASP A 53 -19.88 -13.69 -21.36
CA ASP A 53 -21.03 -13.98 -20.51
C ASP A 53 -22.04 -14.92 -21.21
N ALA A 54 -22.01 -16.19 -20.86
CA ALA A 54 -22.89 -17.21 -21.42
C ALA A 54 -24.40 -16.92 -21.21
N ASN A 55 -24.77 -16.23 -20.13
CA ASN A 55 -26.17 -15.91 -19.79
C ASN A 55 -26.74 -14.80 -20.68
N LYS A 56 -25.87 -13.91 -21.19
CA LYS A 56 -26.25 -12.79 -22.06
C LYS A 56 -26.02 -13.10 -23.54
N ARG A 57 -25.29 -14.15 -23.85
CA ARG A 57 -24.83 -14.46 -25.21
C ARG A 57 -25.97 -14.74 -26.14
N LYS A 58 -26.00 -14.06 -27.28
CA LYS A 58 -26.94 -14.22 -28.34
C LYS A 58 -26.29 -15.00 -29.50
N ALA A 59 -27.10 -15.76 -30.24
CA ALA A 59 -26.67 -16.56 -31.40
C ALA A 59 -25.47 -17.51 -31.15
N LYS A 60 -25.15 -17.81 -29.86
CA LYS A 60 -23.95 -18.57 -29.43
C LYS A 60 -22.62 -18.00 -29.98
N LEU A 61 -22.62 -16.75 -30.43
CA LEU A 61 -21.47 -16.11 -31.07
C LEU A 61 -20.52 -15.51 -30.00
N ARG A 62 -19.22 -15.77 -30.19
CA ARG A 62 -18.13 -15.22 -29.38
C ARG A 62 -17.18 -14.38 -30.24
N LEU A 63 -17.30 -13.07 -30.17
CA LEU A 63 -16.39 -12.14 -30.85
C LEU A 63 -15.16 -11.81 -30.02
N ASP A 64 -15.12 -12.21 -28.76
CA ASP A 64 -13.97 -12.09 -27.86
C ASP A 64 -12.92 -13.20 -28.06
N GLU A 65 -13.30 -14.31 -28.72
CA GLU A 65 -12.40 -15.43 -29.06
C GLU A 65 -12.31 -15.62 -30.58
N ARG A 66 -11.09 -15.45 -31.10
CA ARG A 66 -10.87 -15.56 -32.54
C ARG A 66 -11.33 -16.90 -33.14
N ALA A 67 -11.01 -18.02 -32.47
CA ALA A 67 -11.36 -19.37 -32.94
C ALA A 67 -12.87 -19.57 -33.03
N GLU A 68 -13.63 -19.15 -32.03
CA GLU A 68 -15.08 -19.25 -32.01
C GLU A 68 -15.74 -18.27 -32.99
N ALA A 69 -15.19 -17.04 -33.14
CA ALA A 69 -15.68 -16.10 -34.16
C ALA A 69 -15.49 -16.63 -35.57
N LEU A 70 -14.36 -17.28 -35.88
CA LEU A 70 -14.10 -17.92 -37.17
C LEU A 70 -15.01 -19.13 -37.38
N LYS A 71 -15.19 -19.97 -36.38
CA LYS A 71 -16.10 -21.14 -36.44
C LYS A 71 -17.53 -20.70 -36.70
N ALA A 72 -17.97 -19.60 -36.12
CA ALA A 72 -19.27 -18.99 -36.35
C ALA A 72 -19.35 -18.22 -37.69
N LYS A 73 -18.28 -18.16 -38.47
CA LYS A 73 -18.17 -17.39 -39.72
C LYS A 73 -18.53 -15.89 -39.54
N ALA A 74 -18.24 -15.34 -38.40
CA ALA A 74 -18.50 -13.91 -38.11
C ALA A 74 -17.69 -13.00 -39.03
N PHE A 75 -16.49 -13.42 -39.39
CA PHE A 75 -15.64 -12.75 -40.37
C PHE A 75 -14.72 -13.74 -41.08
N ILE A 76 -14.26 -13.33 -42.26
CA ILE A 76 -13.34 -14.11 -43.11
C ILE A 76 -12.05 -13.26 -43.21
N PRO A 77 -10.91 -13.71 -42.63
CA PRO A 77 -9.66 -12.98 -42.68
C PRO A 77 -9.25 -12.60 -44.11
N GLY A 78 -8.87 -11.36 -44.33
CA GLY A 78 -8.50 -10.82 -45.64
C GLY A 78 -9.68 -10.49 -46.57
N ARG A 79 -10.93 -10.82 -46.15
CA ARG A 79 -12.13 -10.66 -47.01
C ARG A 79 -13.26 -9.95 -46.26
N PRO A 80 -13.15 -8.64 -46.07
CA PRO A 80 -14.12 -7.85 -45.28
C PRO A 80 -15.52 -7.90 -45.88
N ASP A 81 -15.67 -7.79 -47.21
CA ASP A 81 -16.97 -7.69 -47.83
C ASP A 81 -17.75 -9.02 -47.83
N ASP A 82 -17.05 -10.15 -47.66
CA ASP A 82 -17.67 -11.47 -47.48
C ASP A 82 -18.00 -11.73 -46.00
N SER A 83 -17.52 -10.91 -45.09
CA SER A 83 -17.66 -11.14 -43.66
C SER A 83 -19.03 -10.71 -43.13
N ALA A 84 -19.70 -11.58 -42.37
CA ALA A 84 -21.02 -11.32 -41.81
C ALA A 84 -21.02 -10.10 -40.86
N LEU A 85 -19.95 -9.91 -40.11
CA LEU A 85 -19.78 -8.77 -39.22
C LEU A 85 -19.88 -7.44 -40.01
N ILE A 86 -19.17 -7.32 -41.15
CA ILE A 86 -19.18 -6.12 -41.96
C ILE A 86 -20.56 -5.91 -42.60
N LYS A 87 -21.17 -6.95 -43.15
CA LYS A 87 -22.52 -6.85 -43.70
C LYS A 87 -23.50 -6.31 -42.68
N ARG A 88 -23.44 -6.77 -41.45
CA ARG A 88 -24.35 -6.35 -40.39
C ARG A 88 -24.07 -4.94 -39.87
N ILE A 89 -22.81 -4.54 -39.69
CA ILE A 89 -22.50 -3.18 -39.15
C ILE A 89 -22.73 -2.08 -40.20
N PHE A 90 -22.78 -2.43 -41.49
CA PHE A 90 -23.09 -1.51 -42.60
C PHE A 90 -24.55 -1.61 -43.11
N SER A 91 -25.35 -2.59 -42.62
CA SER A 91 -26.76 -2.70 -42.98
C SER A 91 -27.55 -1.46 -42.60
N GLN A 92 -28.51 -1.08 -43.46
CA GLN A 92 -29.50 -0.02 -43.18
C GLN A 92 -30.82 -0.61 -42.66
N ASP A 93 -30.98 -1.92 -42.71
CA ASP A 93 -32.16 -2.62 -42.21
C ASP A 93 -32.14 -2.68 -40.67
N PRO A 94 -33.12 -2.11 -39.96
CA PRO A 94 -33.21 -2.17 -38.51
C PRO A 94 -33.22 -3.59 -37.94
N GLU A 95 -33.69 -4.58 -38.66
CA GLU A 95 -33.69 -5.98 -38.23
C GLU A 95 -32.33 -6.69 -38.44
N GLU A 96 -31.47 -6.17 -39.26
CA GLU A 96 -30.18 -6.74 -39.58
C GLU A 96 -29.00 -5.98 -38.98
N VAL A 97 -29.12 -4.69 -38.77
CA VAL A 97 -28.03 -3.85 -38.33
C VAL A 97 -27.52 -4.23 -36.93
N MET A 98 -26.20 -4.23 -36.80
CA MET A 98 -25.54 -4.47 -35.50
C MET A 98 -24.64 -3.27 -35.12
N PRO A 99 -24.72 -2.83 -33.86
CA PRO A 99 -25.63 -3.22 -32.77
C PRO A 99 -27.10 -2.91 -33.12
N PRO A 100 -28.06 -3.70 -32.62
CA PRO A 100 -29.48 -3.47 -32.91
C PRO A 100 -29.93 -2.13 -32.25
N PRO A 101 -30.86 -1.37 -32.87
CA PRO A 101 -31.32 -0.09 -32.34
C PRO A 101 -31.84 -0.16 -30.89
N THR A 102 -32.45 -1.27 -30.53
CA THR A 102 -32.94 -1.53 -29.15
C THR A 102 -31.86 -1.63 -28.09
N SER A 103 -30.58 -1.77 -28.51
CA SER A 103 -29.44 -1.79 -27.57
C SER A 103 -28.99 -0.41 -27.12
N HIS A 104 -29.48 0.66 -27.74
CA HIS A 104 -29.02 2.05 -27.57
C HIS A 104 -27.50 2.23 -27.78
N ARG A 105 -26.90 1.40 -28.64
CA ARG A 105 -25.49 1.44 -29.03
C ARG A 105 -25.38 1.66 -30.52
N SER A 106 -24.34 2.41 -30.92
CA SER A 106 -24.09 2.65 -32.34
C SER A 106 -22.60 2.78 -32.61
N LEU A 107 -22.19 2.37 -33.80
CA LEU A 107 -20.83 2.50 -34.28
C LEU A 107 -20.68 3.78 -35.07
N THR A 108 -19.63 4.54 -34.81
CA THR A 108 -19.28 5.70 -35.66
C THR A 108 -18.78 5.22 -37.02
N PRO A 109 -18.84 6.07 -38.10
CA PRO A 109 -18.26 5.71 -39.38
C PRO A 109 -16.80 5.27 -39.29
N THR A 110 -15.99 5.96 -38.47
CA THR A 110 -14.58 5.64 -38.26
C THR A 110 -14.43 4.24 -37.64
N GLN A 111 -15.23 3.89 -36.61
CA GLN A 111 -15.19 2.58 -35.97
C GLN A 111 -15.55 1.45 -36.94
N ARG A 112 -16.56 1.67 -37.81
CA ARG A 112 -16.93 0.68 -38.86
C ARG A 112 -15.78 0.46 -39.83
N GLU A 113 -15.13 1.53 -40.27
CA GLU A 113 -14.01 1.43 -41.22
C GLU A 113 -12.76 0.79 -40.55
N THR A 114 -12.51 1.10 -39.29
CA THR A 114 -11.43 0.43 -38.51
C THR A 114 -11.66 -1.07 -38.44
N LEU A 115 -12.89 -1.54 -38.17
CA LEU A 115 -13.24 -2.97 -38.15
C LEU A 115 -13.08 -3.60 -39.55
N ARG A 116 -13.46 -2.87 -40.61
CA ARG A 116 -13.30 -3.34 -41.99
C ARG A 116 -11.83 -3.50 -42.35
N ARG A 117 -11.02 -2.50 -42.07
CA ARG A 117 -9.59 -2.53 -42.30
C ARG A 117 -8.90 -3.66 -41.51
N TRP A 118 -9.24 -3.87 -40.25
CA TRP A 118 -8.72 -4.96 -39.44
C TRP A 118 -9.00 -6.34 -40.05
N ILE A 119 -10.21 -6.55 -40.57
CA ILE A 119 -10.52 -7.81 -41.25
C ILE A 119 -9.73 -7.96 -42.56
N ALA A 120 -9.56 -6.85 -43.31
CA ALA A 120 -8.73 -6.88 -44.54
C ALA A 120 -7.26 -7.23 -44.23
N GLU A 121 -6.74 -6.78 -43.05
CA GLU A 121 -5.40 -7.09 -42.56
C GLU A 121 -5.28 -8.49 -41.90
N GLY A 122 -6.32 -9.33 -41.94
CA GLY A 122 -6.29 -10.73 -41.49
C GLY A 122 -6.97 -10.99 -40.16
N ALA A 123 -7.64 -10.03 -39.55
CA ALA A 123 -8.39 -10.16 -38.29
C ALA A 123 -7.56 -10.88 -37.19
N VAL A 124 -6.36 -10.40 -36.97
CA VAL A 124 -5.45 -10.97 -35.95
C VAL A 124 -5.83 -10.45 -34.57
N TYR A 125 -5.99 -11.37 -33.62
CA TYR A 125 -6.21 -11.06 -32.20
C TYR A 125 -4.85 -11.09 -31.50
N GLN A 126 -4.16 -9.97 -31.49
CA GLN A 126 -2.91 -9.86 -30.73
C GLN A 126 -3.21 -9.92 -29.23
N PRO A 127 -2.42 -10.69 -28.46
CA PRO A 127 -2.51 -10.61 -27.00
C PRO A 127 -2.15 -9.19 -26.52
N HIS A 128 -2.81 -8.74 -25.46
CA HIS A 128 -2.46 -7.44 -24.86
C HIS A 128 -0.99 -7.43 -24.46
N TRP A 129 -0.30 -6.32 -24.70
CA TRP A 129 1.15 -6.19 -24.47
C TRP A 129 1.56 -6.57 -23.04
N THR A 130 0.68 -6.29 -22.09
CA THR A 130 0.91 -6.53 -20.68
C THR A 130 0.97 -8.03 -20.34
N PHE A 131 0.27 -8.88 -21.11
CA PHE A 131 0.22 -10.32 -20.89
C PHE A 131 1.27 -11.11 -21.70
N VAL A 132 2.12 -10.38 -22.41
CA VAL A 132 3.27 -10.95 -23.12
C VAL A 132 4.53 -10.75 -22.27
N THR A 133 5.30 -11.83 -22.07
CA THR A 133 6.57 -11.78 -21.32
C THR A 133 7.49 -10.70 -21.87
N PRO A 134 8.04 -9.81 -21.03
CA PRO A 134 8.92 -8.75 -21.50
C PRO A 134 10.22 -9.33 -22.06
N VAL A 135 10.60 -8.83 -23.23
CA VAL A 135 11.89 -9.09 -23.87
C VAL A 135 12.70 -7.81 -23.78
N GLN A 136 13.99 -7.93 -23.51
CA GLN A 136 14.85 -6.75 -23.39
C GLN A 136 15.07 -6.11 -24.76
N PRO A 137 14.59 -4.88 -24.99
CA PRO A 137 14.83 -4.18 -26.24
C PRO A 137 16.29 -3.76 -26.35
N PRO A 138 16.83 -3.60 -27.57
CA PRO A 138 18.15 -3.03 -27.76
C PRO A 138 18.19 -1.57 -27.25
N LEU A 139 19.34 -1.19 -26.69
CA LEU A 139 19.54 0.20 -26.28
C LEU A 139 19.60 1.12 -27.50
N PRO A 140 18.85 2.23 -27.52
CA PRO A 140 18.96 3.22 -28.57
C PRO A 140 20.37 3.84 -28.63
N ASN A 141 20.96 3.88 -29.81
CA ASN A 141 22.27 4.49 -30.01
C ASN A 141 22.13 6.02 -30.17
N VAL A 142 22.06 6.73 -29.06
CA VAL A 142 21.91 8.20 -29.03
C VAL A 142 23.04 8.91 -28.29
N GLY A 143 24.09 8.17 -27.88
CA GLY A 143 25.27 8.73 -27.20
C GLY A 143 25.09 8.89 -25.68
N GLU A 144 24.06 8.31 -25.06
CA GLU A 144 23.83 8.34 -23.62
C GLU A 144 24.35 7.08 -22.93
N ALA A 145 25.08 7.25 -21.83
CA ALA A 145 25.63 6.13 -21.06
C ALA A 145 24.60 5.45 -20.16
N ASN A 146 23.65 6.24 -19.60
CA ASN A 146 22.58 5.68 -18.77
C ASN A 146 21.47 5.15 -19.69
N PRO A 147 21.05 3.88 -19.54
CA PRO A 147 20.00 3.27 -20.36
C PRO A 147 18.66 4.04 -20.34
N ILE A 148 18.28 4.60 -19.20
CA ILE A 148 17.06 5.41 -19.08
C ILE A 148 17.17 6.61 -20.02
N ASP A 149 18.27 7.32 -19.98
CA ASP A 149 18.50 8.51 -20.81
C ASP A 149 18.52 8.15 -22.30
N ALA A 150 19.05 6.99 -22.66
CA ALA A 150 19.06 6.52 -24.03
C ALA A 150 17.63 6.38 -24.59
N PHE A 151 16.71 5.75 -23.86
CA PHE A 151 15.31 5.61 -24.30
C PHE A 151 14.58 6.95 -24.30
N ILE A 152 14.76 7.77 -23.25
CA ILE A 152 14.08 9.07 -23.14
C ILE A 152 14.55 10.01 -24.25
N VAL A 153 15.84 10.14 -24.45
CA VAL A 153 16.42 11.02 -25.50
C VAL A 153 16.02 10.54 -26.89
N ALA A 154 16.02 9.22 -27.14
CA ALA A 154 15.55 8.68 -28.42
C ALA A 154 14.07 9.11 -28.69
N LYS A 155 13.20 8.99 -27.70
CA LYS A 155 11.81 9.40 -27.82
C LYS A 155 11.67 10.91 -28.00
N LEU A 156 12.38 11.72 -27.22
CA LEU A 156 12.36 13.18 -27.33
C LEU A 156 12.80 13.67 -28.72
N LYS A 157 13.84 13.05 -29.29
CA LYS A 157 14.29 13.37 -30.66
C LYS A 157 13.17 13.17 -31.69
N THR A 158 12.36 12.11 -31.59
CA THR A 158 11.23 11.89 -32.53
C THR A 158 10.13 12.96 -32.41
N LEU A 159 10.07 13.66 -31.27
CA LEU A 159 9.09 14.71 -30.97
C LEU A 159 9.65 16.14 -31.19
N GLY A 160 10.88 16.27 -31.64
CA GLY A 160 11.57 17.56 -31.74
C GLY A 160 11.76 18.24 -30.38
N LEU A 161 11.96 17.42 -29.31
CA LEU A 161 12.20 17.85 -27.94
C LEU A 161 13.60 17.41 -27.49
N GLN A 162 14.07 18.01 -26.41
CA GLN A 162 15.34 17.64 -25.76
C GLN A 162 15.21 17.71 -24.25
N LEU A 163 16.14 17.10 -23.52
CA LEU A 163 16.21 17.21 -22.07
C LEU A 163 16.46 18.66 -21.64
N SER A 164 15.80 19.08 -20.56
CA SER A 164 16.12 20.34 -19.89
C SER A 164 17.53 20.29 -19.30
N PRO A 165 18.17 21.45 -19.05
CA PRO A 165 19.46 21.51 -18.34
C PRO A 165 19.38 20.83 -16.97
N GLU A 166 20.55 20.43 -16.46
CA GLU A 166 20.63 19.88 -15.10
C GLU A 166 20.21 20.92 -14.06
N ALA A 167 19.52 20.46 -13.03
CA ALA A 167 19.10 21.29 -11.91
C ALA A 167 20.30 21.74 -11.05
N PRO A 168 20.23 22.86 -10.32
CA PRO A 168 21.27 23.30 -9.39
C PRO A 168 21.60 22.21 -8.37
N LYS A 169 22.85 22.13 -7.92
CA LYS A 169 23.34 21.17 -6.92
C LYS A 169 22.43 21.12 -5.66
N THR A 170 22.01 22.28 -5.15
CA THR A 170 21.14 22.37 -3.96
C THR A 170 19.76 21.75 -4.20
N THR A 171 19.17 21.99 -5.37
CA THR A 171 17.91 21.38 -5.79
C THR A 171 18.04 19.87 -5.91
N LEU A 172 19.13 19.38 -6.53
CA LEU A 172 19.40 17.94 -6.68
C LEU A 172 19.57 17.26 -5.33
N LEU A 173 20.33 17.84 -4.41
CA LEU A 173 20.53 17.27 -3.07
C LEU A 173 19.21 17.21 -2.29
N ARG A 174 18.44 18.31 -2.30
CA ARG A 174 17.14 18.34 -1.62
C ARG A 174 16.17 17.33 -2.22
N ARG A 175 16.10 17.26 -3.55
CA ARG A 175 15.25 16.30 -4.27
C ARG A 175 15.58 14.87 -3.88
N VAL A 176 16.83 14.47 -4.00
CA VAL A 176 17.22 13.07 -3.76
C VAL A 176 17.16 12.70 -2.28
N SER A 177 17.41 13.65 -1.36
CA SER A 177 17.25 13.42 0.08
C SER A 177 15.79 13.14 0.44
N LEU A 178 14.86 13.98 -0.03
CA LEU A 178 13.41 13.80 0.19
C LEU A 178 12.88 12.52 -0.47
N ASP A 179 13.37 12.18 -1.65
CA ASP A 179 12.93 11.00 -2.37
C ASP A 179 13.42 9.69 -1.72
N LEU A 180 14.67 9.64 -1.26
CA LEU A 180 15.28 8.42 -0.73
C LEU A 180 15.08 8.24 0.78
N THR A 181 15.03 9.33 1.56
CA THR A 181 14.92 9.25 3.03
C THR A 181 13.66 9.90 3.58
N GLY A 182 12.99 10.74 2.79
CA GLY A 182 11.86 11.54 3.24
C GLY A 182 12.23 12.71 4.16
N LEU A 183 13.53 13.01 4.31
CA LEU A 183 14.07 14.07 5.14
C LEU A 183 14.82 15.10 4.28
N PRO A 184 14.78 16.39 4.62
CA PRO A 184 15.60 17.40 3.96
C PRO A 184 17.08 17.20 4.32
N PRO A 185 18.02 17.65 3.47
CA PRO A 185 19.42 17.67 3.83
C PRO A 185 19.68 18.71 4.95
N THR A 186 20.65 18.41 5.83
CA THR A 186 21.07 19.38 6.83
C THR A 186 21.89 20.52 6.21
N PRO A 187 22.03 21.69 6.88
CA PRO A 187 22.89 22.78 6.40
C PRO A 187 24.33 22.36 6.16
N GLU A 188 24.85 21.43 6.97
CA GLU A 188 26.21 20.88 6.88
C GLU A 188 26.34 19.99 5.63
N GLU A 189 25.36 19.12 5.38
CA GLU A 189 25.31 18.27 4.19
C GLU A 189 25.26 19.10 2.90
N VAL A 190 24.46 20.19 2.91
CA VAL A 190 24.40 21.13 1.77
C VAL A 190 25.77 21.76 1.54
N THR A 191 26.40 22.27 2.61
CA THR A 191 27.71 22.94 2.52
C THR A 191 28.79 21.97 2.04
N HIS A 192 28.79 20.74 2.56
CA HIS A 192 29.74 19.71 2.19
C HIS A 192 29.60 19.31 0.70
N PHE A 193 28.37 19.14 0.22
CA PHE A 193 28.12 18.78 -1.17
C PHE A 193 28.45 19.91 -2.15
N LEU A 194 28.19 21.17 -1.78
CA LEU A 194 28.56 22.32 -2.62
C LEU A 194 30.07 22.45 -2.80
N ASN A 195 30.82 22.13 -1.76
CA ASN A 195 32.31 22.18 -1.76
C ASN A 195 32.95 20.92 -2.38
N ASP A 196 32.17 19.87 -2.65
CA ASP A 196 32.68 18.66 -3.27
C ASP A 196 32.83 18.87 -4.79
N THR A 197 34.10 18.92 -5.25
CA THR A 197 34.48 19.16 -6.63
C THR A 197 34.70 17.87 -7.45
N ARG A 198 34.53 16.71 -6.84
CA ARG A 198 34.70 15.42 -7.52
C ARG A 198 33.62 15.22 -8.58
N ALA A 199 34.00 14.57 -9.68
CA ALA A 199 33.07 14.29 -10.77
C ALA A 199 31.89 13.40 -10.35
N ASP A 200 32.10 12.51 -9.36
CA ASP A 200 31.10 11.59 -8.80
C ASP A 200 30.45 12.10 -7.49
N ALA A 201 30.54 13.40 -7.21
CA ALA A 201 30.04 14.00 -5.97
C ALA A 201 28.56 13.73 -5.75
N TYR A 202 27.73 13.78 -6.80
CA TYR A 202 26.32 13.51 -6.72
C TYR A 202 26.02 12.02 -6.47
N GLU A 203 26.68 11.13 -7.19
CA GLU A 203 26.53 9.68 -7.03
C GLU A 203 26.89 9.24 -5.60
N ARG A 204 27.93 9.85 -5.00
CA ARG A 204 28.28 9.62 -3.59
C ARG A 204 27.19 10.06 -2.62
N GLN A 205 26.47 11.16 -2.89
CA GLN A 205 25.32 11.54 -2.07
C GLN A 205 24.17 10.53 -2.24
N VAL A 206 23.92 10.07 -3.46
CA VAL A 206 22.94 9.01 -3.73
C VAL A 206 23.27 7.75 -2.93
N ASP A 207 24.52 7.29 -2.99
CA ASP A 207 24.97 6.07 -2.31
C ASP A 207 24.85 6.21 -0.78
N ARG A 208 25.21 7.36 -0.22
CA ARG A 208 25.04 7.68 1.20
C ARG A 208 23.56 7.62 1.64
N LEU A 209 22.66 8.21 0.86
CA LEU A 209 21.23 8.28 1.17
C LEU A 209 20.56 6.91 1.03
N ILE A 210 20.92 6.11 0.04
CA ILE A 210 20.44 4.74 -0.14
C ILE A 210 20.85 3.83 1.04
N GLN A 211 21.98 4.12 1.67
CA GLN A 211 22.47 3.36 2.83
C GLN A 211 21.98 3.93 4.16
N SER A 212 21.29 5.06 4.15
CA SER A 212 20.71 5.65 5.36
C SER A 212 19.73 4.70 6.02
N VAL A 213 19.73 4.67 7.35
CA VAL A 213 18.73 3.94 8.15
C VAL A 213 17.31 4.47 7.93
N HIS A 214 17.18 5.72 7.48
CA HIS A 214 15.90 6.37 7.16
C HIS A 214 15.36 6.01 5.76
N TYR A 215 16.13 5.32 4.94
CA TYR A 215 15.70 4.85 3.63
C TYR A 215 14.50 3.89 3.74
N GLY A 216 14.57 2.90 4.63
CA GLY A 216 13.49 1.94 4.81
C GLY A 216 12.21 2.57 5.31
N GLU A 217 12.27 3.60 6.17
CA GLU A 217 11.09 4.35 6.63
C GLU A 217 10.37 5.05 5.46
N ARG A 218 11.14 5.68 4.57
CA ARG A 218 10.59 6.33 3.37
C ARG A 218 10.00 5.33 2.39
N MET A 219 10.70 4.24 2.14
CA MET A 219 10.29 3.22 1.18
C MET A 219 9.14 2.34 1.70
N ALA A 220 8.91 2.30 3.01
CA ALA A 220 7.78 1.59 3.60
C ALA A 220 6.43 2.29 3.34
N LEU A 221 6.38 3.62 3.18
CA LEU A 221 5.12 4.36 3.06
C LEU A 221 4.17 3.81 1.97
N PRO A 222 4.59 3.60 0.71
CA PRO A 222 3.72 3.01 -0.32
C PRO A 222 3.29 1.57 0.01
N TRP A 223 4.13 0.83 0.73
CA TRP A 223 3.79 -0.53 1.17
C TRP A 223 2.75 -0.54 2.28
N LEU A 224 2.78 0.43 3.20
CA LEU A 224 1.75 0.56 4.24
C LEU A 224 0.37 0.82 3.61
N ASP A 225 0.32 1.61 2.55
CA ASP A 225 -0.92 1.89 1.82
C ASP A 225 -1.40 0.66 1.02
N ALA A 226 -0.50 -0.03 0.34
CA ALA A 226 -0.82 -1.28 -0.38
C ALA A 226 -1.26 -2.41 0.58
N ALA A 227 -0.61 -2.51 1.73
CA ALA A 227 -0.95 -3.49 2.77
C ALA A 227 -2.19 -3.13 3.58
N ARG A 228 -2.82 -1.98 3.37
CA ARG A 228 -3.95 -1.48 4.18
C ARG A 228 -3.57 -1.38 5.67
N TYR A 229 -2.29 -1.09 5.97
CA TYR A 229 -1.78 -1.05 7.33
C TYR A 229 -2.53 -0.06 8.22
N ALA A 230 -2.91 -0.51 9.40
CA ALA A 230 -3.41 0.34 10.47
C ALA A 230 -3.07 -0.28 11.83
N ASP A 231 -3.06 0.55 12.87
CA ASP A 231 -2.86 0.13 14.26
C ASP A 231 -4.18 -0.24 14.95
N SER A 232 -5.30 -0.19 14.19
CA SER A 232 -6.63 -0.60 14.62
C SER A 232 -7.39 -1.36 13.54
N ASN A 233 -8.49 -2.02 13.93
CA ASN A 233 -9.24 -2.93 13.06
C ASN A 233 -10.22 -2.26 12.10
N GLY A 234 -10.79 -1.12 12.47
CA GLY A 234 -11.91 -0.49 11.78
C GLY A 234 -13.26 -0.84 12.37
N PHE A 235 -14.31 -0.40 11.73
CA PHE A 235 -15.71 -0.48 12.18
C PHE A 235 -15.96 0.21 13.53
N GLN A 236 -17.09 -0.06 14.15
CA GLN A 236 -17.55 0.62 15.35
C GLN A 236 -16.63 0.43 16.55
N GLN A 237 -16.17 -0.79 16.80
CA GLN A 237 -15.32 -1.09 17.95
C GLN A 237 -13.89 -0.63 17.76
N ASP A 238 -13.41 -0.64 16.52
CA ASP A 238 -12.08 -0.21 16.08
C ASP A 238 -10.95 -0.55 17.07
N GLY A 239 -10.90 -1.83 17.44
CA GLY A 239 -9.94 -2.35 18.42
C GLY A 239 -8.50 -2.21 17.93
N ASP A 240 -7.58 -1.95 18.86
CA ASP A 240 -6.16 -1.81 18.56
C ASP A 240 -5.53 -3.14 18.13
N THR A 241 -4.44 -3.07 17.37
CA THR A 241 -3.66 -4.22 16.92
C THR A 241 -2.18 -4.05 17.21
N PHE A 242 -1.39 -5.10 17.03
CA PHE A 242 0.07 -5.05 17.15
C PHE A 242 0.75 -5.13 15.76
N GLN A 243 0.05 -4.74 14.70
CA GLN A 243 0.59 -4.86 13.34
C GLN A 243 1.78 -3.90 13.08
N TRP A 244 2.07 -2.98 13.99
CA TRP A 244 3.29 -2.17 13.96
C TRP A 244 4.58 -3.02 13.95
N VAL A 245 4.55 -4.23 14.49
CA VAL A 245 5.69 -5.16 14.41
C VAL A 245 5.97 -5.55 12.96
N TRP A 246 4.93 -5.77 12.14
CA TRP A 246 5.07 -5.99 10.70
C TRP A 246 5.62 -4.75 9.98
N ARG A 247 5.17 -3.55 10.35
CA ARG A 247 5.73 -2.29 9.80
C ARG A 247 7.24 -2.21 10.07
N ASP A 248 7.67 -2.50 11.28
CA ASP A 248 9.07 -2.45 11.67
C ASP A 248 9.89 -3.53 10.97
N TRP A 249 9.32 -4.73 10.82
CA TRP A 249 9.91 -5.79 9.99
C TRP A 249 10.15 -5.28 8.57
N LEU A 250 9.15 -4.69 7.94
CA LEU A 250 9.24 -4.17 6.58
C LEU A 250 10.35 -3.11 6.44
N VAL A 251 10.43 -2.14 7.36
CA VAL A 251 11.49 -1.11 7.38
C VAL A 251 12.87 -1.75 7.43
N ARG A 252 13.07 -2.77 8.29
CA ARG A 252 14.36 -3.49 8.38
C ARG A 252 14.70 -4.21 7.07
N GLN A 253 13.74 -4.90 6.44
CA GLN A 253 13.99 -5.62 5.18
C GLN A 253 14.33 -4.67 4.03
N LEU A 254 13.67 -3.52 3.94
CA LEU A 254 13.96 -2.49 2.93
C LEU A 254 15.35 -1.88 3.16
N ASN A 255 15.75 -1.61 4.40
CA ASN A 255 17.10 -1.14 4.73
C ASN A 255 18.17 -2.17 4.34
N ALA A 256 17.91 -3.45 4.56
CA ALA A 256 18.81 -4.55 4.21
C ALA A 256 18.88 -4.85 2.70
N ASP A 257 18.08 -4.15 1.87
CA ASP A 257 17.94 -4.42 0.43
C ASP A 257 17.65 -5.89 0.12
N VAL A 258 16.76 -6.50 0.93
CA VAL A 258 16.32 -7.87 0.64
C VAL A 258 15.74 -7.91 -0.76
N PRO A 259 16.15 -8.85 -1.62
CA PRO A 259 15.64 -8.96 -2.98
C PRO A 259 14.12 -8.96 -3.03
N PHE A 260 13.53 -8.25 -3.99
CA PHE A 260 12.08 -8.05 -4.07
C PHE A 260 11.29 -9.37 -4.18
N ASP A 261 11.83 -10.38 -4.85
CA ASP A 261 11.27 -11.72 -4.92
C ASP A 261 11.24 -12.41 -3.55
N GLN A 262 12.32 -12.32 -2.78
CA GLN A 262 12.40 -12.88 -1.43
C GLN A 262 11.51 -12.13 -0.45
N LEU A 263 11.52 -10.79 -0.48
CA LEU A 263 10.66 -9.94 0.33
C LEU A 263 9.18 -10.28 0.10
N SER A 264 8.78 -10.38 -1.17
CA SER A 264 7.41 -10.71 -1.56
C SER A 264 7.02 -12.14 -1.20
N THR A 265 7.93 -13.10 -1.38
CA THR A 265 7.70 -14.50 -0.99
C THR A 265 7.46 -14.60 0.51
N GLN A 266 8.24 -13.89 1.33
CA GLN A 266 8.02 -13.85 2.77
C GLN A 266 6.68 -13.21 3.13
N MET A 267 6.27 -12.11 2.48
CA MET A 267 4.98 -11.46 2.72
C MET A 267 3.79 -12.36 2.34
N LEU A 268 3.90 -13.13 1.28
CA LEU A 268 2.82 -13.98 0.78
C LEU A 268 2.77 -15.34 1.49
N ALA A 269 3.91 -15.94 1.76
CA ALA A 269 4.03 -17.35 2.16
C ALA A 269 5.19 -17.63 3.13
N GLY A 270 5.60 -16.66 3.93
CA GLY A 270 6.74 -16.81 4.85
C GLY A 270 6.56 -17.92 5.87
N ASP A 271 5.32 -18.20 6.29
CA ASP A 271 4.97 -19.33 7.17
C ASP A 271 5.08 -20.70 6.51
N LEU A 272 5.03 -20.77 5.19
CA LEU A 272 5.14 -22.00 4.39
C LEU A 272 6.58 -22.32 3.96
N LEU A 273 7.54 -21.45 4.28
CA LEU A 273 8.95 -21.72 4.01
C LEU A 273 9.48 -22.86 4.89
N PRO A 274 10.42 -23.67 4.41
CA PRO A 274 11.04 -24.72 5.23
C PRO A 274 11.65 -24.12 6.51
N ASN A 275 11.31 -24.66 7.67
CA ASN A 275 11.76 -24.19 8.99
C ASN A 275 11.50 -22.69 9.21
N ALA A 276 10.32 -22.21 8.82
CA ALA A 276 9.92 -20.81 8.86
C ALA A 276 10.27 -20.15 10.21
N THR A 277 11.10 -19.10 10.15
CA THR A 277 11.49 -18.31 11.32
C THR A 277 10.34 -17.42 11.81
N LEU A 278 10.46 -16.87 13.01
CA LEU A 278 9.50 -15.90 13.54
C LEU A 278 9.37 -14.67 12.62
N GLU A 279 10.47 -14.14 12.11
CA GLU A 279 10.51 -13.00 11.17
C GLU A 279 9.77 -13.32 9.87
N GLN A 280 9.94 -14.52 9.33
CA GLN A 280 9.23 -14.96 8.12
C GLN A 280 7.72 -15.13 8.36
N LYS A 281 7.31 -15.56 9.55
CA LYS A 281 5.89 -15.62 9.93
C LYS A 281 5.31 -14.20 10.07
N ILE A 282 6.04 -13.29 10.73
CA ILE A 282 5.65 -11.87 10.86
C ILE A 282 5.46 -11.23 9.48
N ALA A 283 6.31 -11.55 8.50
CA ALA A 283 6.21 -11.05 7.14
C ALA A 283 4.81 -11.23 6.55
N THR A 284 4.14 -12.35 6.85
CA THR A 284 2.80 -12.67 6.35
C THR A 284 1.70 -11.76 6.90
N GLY A 285 2.03 -10.91 7.86
CA GLY A 285 1.16 -9.83 8.37
C GLY A 285 0.64 -8.92 7.27
N PHE A 286 1.30 -8.82 6.10
CA PHE A 286 0.76 -8.16 4.90
C PHE A 286 -0.66 -8.60 4.61
N ASN A 287 -0.93 -9.91 4.64
CA ASN A 287 -2.24 -10.50 4.37
C ASN A 287 -3.22 -10.37 5.54
N ARG A 288 -2.77 -9.91 6.70
CA ARG A 288 -3.58 -9.78 7.93
C ARG A 288 -3.87 -8.32 8.31
N ASN A 289 -3.41 -7.37 7.50
CA ASN A 289 -3.68 -5.93 7.66
C ASN A 289 -5.05 -5.49 7.11
N HIS A 290 -5.93 -6.42 6.74
CA HIS A 290 -7.30 -6.09 6.31
C HIS A 290 -8.18 -5.62 7.48
N ILE A 291 -9.34 -5.08 7.16
CA ILE A 291 -10.35 -4.70 8.15
C ILE A 291 -10.88 -5.96 8.87
N LEU A 292 -11.11 -5.85 10.18
CA LEU A 292 -11.77 -6.87 10.99
C LEU A 292 -13.00 -6.29 11.66
N ASN A 293 -14.18 -6.83 11.33
CA ASN A 293 -15.44 -6.35 11.90
C ASN A 293 -15.68 -6.97 13.29
N GLY A 294 -15.65 -6.10 14.33
CA GLY A 294 -15.95 -6.48 15.71
C GLY A 294 -17.36 -6.11 16.18
N GLU A 295 -18.25 -5.66 15.27
CA GLU A 295 -19.59 -5.23 15.62
C GLU A 295 -20.46 -6.38 16.14
N GLY A 296 -21.39 -6.06 17.04
CA GLY A 296 -22.42 -7.00 17.49
C GLY A 296 -23.32 -7.41 16.32
N GLY A 297 -23.69 -8.68 16.27
CA GLY A 297 -24.58 -9.21 15.23
C GLY A 297 -23.91 -9.54 13.90
N ASN A 298 -22.57 -9.35 13.76
CA ASN A 298 -21.85 -9.77 12.56
C ASN A 298 -21.91 -11.30 12.40
N ILE A 299 -21.80 -11.77 11.16
CA ILE A 299 -21.72 -13.19 10.81
C ILE A 299 -20.25 -13.51 10.50
N ALA A 300 -19.62 -14.29 11.38
CA ALA A 300 -18.19 -14.58 11.30
C ALA A 300 -17.75 -15.13 9.94
N GLU A 301 -18.51 -16.07 9.36
CA GLU A 301 -18.18 -16.66 8.05
C GLU A 301 -18.30 -15.63 6.91
N GLU A 302 -19.26 -14.72 6.94
CA GLU A 302 -19.37 -13.62 5.98
C GLU A 302 -18.14 -12.70 6.05
N GLN A 303 -17.74 -12.34 7.28
CA GLN A 303 -16.55 -11.49 7.49
C GLN A 303 -15.27 -12.20 7.07
N ARG A 304 -15.21 -13.53 7.24
CA ARG A 304 -14.09 -14.33 6.75
C ARG A 304 -13.98 -14.28 5.22
N TYR A 305 -15.10 -14.42 4.50
CA TYR A 305 -15.11 -14.25 3.05
C TYR A 305 -14.74 -12.84 2.60
N THR A 306 -15.20 -11.82 3.31
CA THR A 306 -14.80 -10.43 3.07
C THR A 306 -13.27 -10.26 3.16
N SER A 307 -12.65 -10.89 4.17
CA SER A 307 -11.20 -10.90 4.33
C SER A 307 -10.48 -11.65 3.20
N LEU A 308 -11.06 -12.74 2.69
CA LEU A 308 -10.51 -13.49 1.55
C LEU A 308 -10.57 -12.66 0.26
N PHE A 309 -11.68 -12.00 0.01
CA PHE A 309 -11.85 -11.12 -1.17
C PHE A 309 -10.82 -9.98 -1.14
N ASP A 310 -10.67 -9.33 0.01
CA ASP A 310 -9.67 -8.27 0.20
C ASP A 310 -8.23 -8.79 -0.06
N ARG A 311 -7.89 -10.01 0.37
CA ARG A 311 -6.55 -10.59 0.11
C ARG A 311 -6.30 -10.84 -1.36
N VAL A 312 -7.28 -11.37 -2.09
CA VAL A 312 -7.16 -11.57 -3.54
C VAL A 312 -6.96 -10.23 -4.24
N ASP A 313 -7.80 -9.25 -3.94
CA ASP A 313 -7.75 -7.94 -4.58
C ASP A 313 -6.45 -7.19 -4.25
N ALA A 314 -6.05 -7.21 -2.98
CA ALA A 314 -4.80 -6.57 -2.56
C ALA A 314 -3.57 -7.24 -3.20
N THR A 315 -3.58 -8.56 -3.32
CA THR A 315 -2.48 -9.32 -3.92
C THR A 315 -2.42 -9.09 -5.43
N ALA A 316 -3.55 -9.18 -6.13
CA ALA A 316 -3.64 -8.91 -7.55
C ALA A 316 -3.21 -7.48 -7.88
N THR A 317 -3.73 -6.50 -7.15
CA THR A 317 -3.33 -5.10 -7.33
C THR A 317 -1.85 -4.91 -7.05
N THR A 318 -1.30 -5.50 -5.97
CA THR A 318 0.08 -5.25 -5.53
C THR A 318 1.12 -5.89 -6.45
N TRP A 319 0.95 -7.11 -6.88
CA TRP A 319 1.98 -7.83 -7.65
C TRP A 319 1.66 -8.01 -9.12
N LEU A 320 0.37 -8.08 -9.48
CA LEU A 320 -0.03 -8.26 -10.88
C LEU A 320 -0.46 -6.93 -11.55
N GLY A 321 -0.77 -5.88 -10.76
CA GLY A 321 -1.34 -4.65 -11.31
C GLY A 321 -2.64 -4.93 -12.07
N LEU A 322 -3.49 -5.78 -11.51
CA LEU A 322 -4.79 -6.14 -12.08
C LEU A 322 -5.91 -5.87 -11.07
N THR A 323 -7.04 -5.38 -11.56
CA THR A 323 -8.26 -5.20 -10.78
C THR A 323 -9.14 -6.43 -10.92
N MET A 324 -9.09 -7.35 -9.95
CA MET A 324 -9.79 -8.63 -10.04
C MET A 324 -11.18 -8.64 -9.36
N ALA A 325 -11.54 -7.63 -8.57
CA ALA A 325 -12.76 -7.59 -7.76
C ALA A 325 -14.06 -7.83 -8.57
N CYS A 326 -14.12 -7.40 -9.83
CA CYS A 326 -15.29 -7.66 -10.69
C CYS A 326 -15.56 -9.16 -10.88
N ALA A 327 -14.48 -9.97 -10.88
CA ALA A 327 -14.57 -11.41 -11.09
C ALA A 327 -15.09 -12.19 -9.86
N GLN A 328 -15.27 -11.53 -8.72
CA GLN A 328 -15.99 -12.06 -7.56
C GLN A 328 -17.44 -12.45 -7.91
N CYS A 329 -18.12 -11.64 -8.73
CA CYS A 329 -19.56 -11.81 -9.02
C CYS A 329 -19.84 -12.40 -10.42
N HIS A 330 -19.02 -12.09 -11.41
CA HIS A 330 -19.16 -12.49 -12.81
C HIS A 330 -17.80 -12.41 -13.52
N ASP A 331 -17.64 -13.03 -14.68
CA ASP A 331 -16.42 -12.87 -15.46
C ASP A 331 -16.11 -11.39 -15.70
N HIS A 332 -14.82 -11.01 -15.62
CA HIS A 332 -14.42 -9.63 -15.76
C HIS A 332 -14.84 -9.05 -17.12
N LYS A 333 -15.35 -7.82 -17.12
CA LYS A 333 -15.94 -7.21 -18.31
C LYS A 333 -14.93 -7.00 -19.45
N TYR A 334 -13.71 -6.63 -19.10
CA TYR A 334 -12.68 -6.18 -20.06
C TYR A 334 -11.50 -7.15 -20.14
N ASP A 335 -10.96 -7.53 -18.99
CA ASP A 335 -9.84 -8.45 -18.91
C ASP A 335 -10.29 -9.91 -19.05
N PRO A 336 -9.42 -10.80 -19.53
CA PRO A 336 -9.75 -12.22 -19.70
C PRO A 336 -9.74 -12.99 -18.36
N ILE A 337 -10.23 -12.37 -17.29
CA ILE A 337 -10.29 -12.94 -15.95
C ILE A 337 -11.68 -13.54 -15.74
N THR A 338 -11.75 -14.85 -15.57
CA THR A 338 -13.01 -15.54 -15.28
C THR A 338 -13.31 -15.53 -13.78
N GLN A 339 -14.57 -15.75 -13.42
CA GLN A 339 -14.96 -16.00 -12.03
C GLN A 339 -14.21 -17.22 -11.47
N LYS A 340 -13.96 -18.22 -12.28
CA LYS A 340 -13.17 -19.41 -11.90
C LYS A 340 -11.73 -19.05 -11.55
N ASP A 341 -11.07 -18.19 -12.32
CA ASP A 341 -9.71 -17.71 -12.01
C ASP A 341 -9.65 -17.01 -10.67
N TYR A 342 -10.65 -16.15 -10.38
CA TYR A 342 -10.75 -15.45 -9.11
C TYR A 342 -10.84 -16.39 -7.91
N TYR A 343 -11.76 -17.36 -7.95
CA TYR A 343 -11.94 -18.31 -6.84
C TYR A 343 -10.83 -19.34 -6.76
N SER A 344 -10.19 -19.70 -7.88
CA SER A 344 -8.99 -20.52 -7.86
C SER A 344 -7.83 -19.81 -7.15
N LEU A 345 -7.64 -18.51 -7.39
CA LEU A 345 -6.65 -17.73 -6.67
C LEU A 345 -7.02 -17.55 -5.18
N LEU A 346 -8.31 -17.37 -4.88
CA LEU A 346 -8.82 -17.25 -3.51
C LEU A 346 -8.50 -18.50 -2.67
N ASP A 347 -8.53 -19.69 -3.27
CA ASP A 347 -8.22 -20.94 -2.58
C ASP A 347 -6.86 -20.92 -1.91
N ALA A 348 -5.86 -20.27 -2.52
CA ALA A 348 -4.53 -20.11 -1.90
C ALA A 348 -4.57 -19.43 -0.50
N PHE A 349 -5.58 -18.65 -0.20
CA PHE A 349 -5.74 -17.89 1.05
C PHE A 349 -6.76 -18.49 2.01
N ASN A 350 -7.46 -19.56 1.63
CA ASN A 350 -8.62 -20.07 2.36
C ASN A 350 -8.29 -21.08 3.49
N HIS A 351 -7.01 -21.42 3.69
CA HIS A 351 -6.59 -22.48 4.61
C HIS A 351 -6.13 -21.99 5.99
N VAL A 352 -6.32 -20.70 6.27
CA VAL A 352 -5.97 -20.07 7.55
C VAL A 352 -7.05 -20.37 8.61
N PRO A 353 -6.71 -20.77 9.85
CA PRO A 353 -7.68 -21.08 10.91
C PRO A 353 -8.26 -19.81 11.57
N GLU A 354 -8.65 -18.86 10.74
CA GLU A 354 -9.25 -17.59 11.18
C GLU A 354 -10.77 -17.70 11.29
N ARG A 355 -11.33 -16.84 12.13
CA ARG A 355 -12.77 -16.73 12.33
C ARG A 355 -13.40 -15.65 11.44
N GLY A 356 -12.60 -14.68 10.98
CA GLY A 356 -13.06 -13.50 10.24
C GLY A 356 -13.54 -12.36 11.14
N VAL A 357 -13.57 -12.57 12.45
CA VAL A 357 -13.97 -11.59 13.44
C VAL A 357 -12.97 -11.58 14.59
N PRO A 358 -12.68 -10.41 15.18
CA PRO A 358 -11.73 -10.34 16.27
C PRO A 358 -12.23 -11.03 17.54
N SER A 359 -11.30 -11.45 18.39
CA SER A 359 -11.64 -12.00 19.71
C SER A 359 -12.39 -10.96 20.57
N GLY A 360 -13.41 -11.42 21.29
CA GLY A 360 -14.08 -10.61 22.31
C GLY A 360 -13.25 -10.48 23.59
N GLY A 361 -13.74 -9.69 24.56
CA GLY A 361 -13.14 -9.53 25.88
C GLY A 361 -12.91 -8.06 26.26
N PRO A 362 -12.41 -7.80 27.48
CA PRO A 362 -12.25 -6.44 28.00
C PRO A 362 -11.03 -5.68 27.43
N SER A 363 -10.07 -6.38 26.81
CA SER A 363 -8.88 -5.73 26.23
C SER A 363 -9.24 -4.81 25.10
N ARG A 364 -8.53 -3.67 25.01
CA ARG A 364 -8.64 -2.78 23.86
C ARG A 364 -8.06 -3.41 22.58
N PHE A 365 -7.15 -4.36 22.70
CA PHE A 365 -6.60 -5.09 21.56
C PHE A 365 -7.56 -6.17 21.08
N ARG A 366 -7.87 -6.13 19.79
CA ARG A 366 -8.81 -7.05 19.13
C ARG A 366 -8.11 -7.75 17.98
N LEU A 367 -7.79 -9.01 18.16
CA LEU A 367 -7.01 -9.82 17.21
C LEU A 367 -7.85 -11.02 16.76
N ASP A 368 -7.64 -11.47 15.53
CA ASP A 368 -8.11 -12.77 15.05
C ASP A 368 -6.94 -13.73 14.88
N GLN A 369 -7.15 -15.00 15.25
CA GLN A 369 -6.13 -16.05 15.12
C GLN A 369 -5.85 -16.36 13.63
N PRO A 370 -4.65 -16.86 13.29
CA PRO A 370 -3.51 -17.11 14.16
C PRO A 370 -2.68 -15.86 14.46
N VAL A 371 -2.04 -15.87 15.64
CA VAL A 371 -1.11 -14.83 16.08
C VAL A 371 0.23 -15.44 16.53
N VAL A 372 1.30 -14.64 16.45
CA VAL A 372 2.60 -14.98 17.06
C VAL A 372 2.98 -13.92 18.09
N GLU A 373 3.56 -14.36 19.20
CA GLU A 373 4.10 -13.47 20.23
C GLU A 373 5.42 -12.86 19.76
N TYR A 374 5.63 -11.60 20.08
CA TYR A 374 6.85 -10.85 19.73
C TYR A 374 7.41 -10.13 20.97
N PRO A 375 7.92 -10.87 21.96
CA PRO A 375 8.46 -10.30 23.19
C PRO A 375 9.80 -9.59 22.95
N ASN A 376 10.03 -8.48 23.65
CA ASN A 376 11.37 -7.94 23.83
C ASN A 376 12.19 -8.81 24.81
N ALA A 377 13.46 -8.49 25.03
CA ALA A 377 14.34 -9.32 25.87
C ALA A 377 13.84 -9.48 27.31
N GLU A 378 13.30 -8.43 27.92
CA GLU A 378 12.74 -8.47 29.27
C GLU A 378 11.47 -9.31 29.32
N GLN A 379 10.56 -9.09 28.36
CA GLN A 379 9.33 -9.85 28.22
C GLN A 379 9.62 -11.34 27.96
N GLN A 380 10.63 -11.65 27.15
CA GLN A 380 11.06 -13.02 26.87
C GLN A 380 11.60 -13.70 28.14
N ALA A 381 12.40 -13.01 28.92
CA ALA A 381 12.91 -13.56 30.19
C ALA A 381 11.76 -13.84 31.16
N LYS A 382 10.78 -12.93 31.26
CA LYS A 382 9.59 -13.13 32.11
C LYS A 382 8.71 -14.28 31.60
N LEU A 383 8.48 -14.37 30.29
CA LEU A 383 7.71 -15.45 29.67
C LEU A 383 8.36 -16.80 29.96
N THR A 384 9.67 -16.92 29.74
CA THR A 384 10.44 -18.12 30.00
C THR A 384 10.35 -18.54 31.49
N ALA A 385 10.42 -17.56 32.40
CA ALA A 385 10.30 -17.85 33.84
C ALA A 385 8.90 -18.37 34.23
N LEU A 386 7.84 -17.76 33.65
CA LEU A 386 6.45 -18.18 33.87
C LEU A 386 6.19 -19.58 33.28
N GLU A 387 6.67 -19.84 32.07
CA GLU A 387 6.57 -21.13 31.39
C GLU A 387 7.30 -22.23 32.21
N LYS A 388 8.51 -21.93 32.67
CA LYS A 388 9.26 -22.85 33.54
C LYS A 388 8.47 -23.17 34.78
N THR A 389 7.98 -22.19 35.52
CA THR A 389 7.17 -22.36 36.73
C THR A 389 5.92 -23.20 36.46
N PHE A 390 5.18 -22.88 35.36
CA PHE A 390 4.00 -23.67 35.00
C PHE A 390 4.36 -25.12 34.67
N ASN A 391 5.40 -25.35 33.89
CA ASN A 391 5.85 -26.71 33.50
C ASN A 391 6.31 -27.55 34.70
N GLU A 392 7.05 -26.97 35.62
CA GLU A 392 7.48 -27.64 36.86
C GLU A 392 6.27 -28.04 37.70
N LYS A 393 5.32 -27.12 37.93
CA LYS A 393 4.09 -27.39 38.68
C LYS A 393 3.21 -28.43 37.97
N ASN A 394 3.11 -28.37 36.67
CA ASN A 394 2.34 -29.30 35.84
C ASN A 394 2.95 -30.73 35.87
N GLN A 395 4.26 -30.85 35.81
CA GLN A 395 4.94 -32.16 35.97
C GLN A 395 4.70 -32.74 37.36
N ALA A 396 4.85 -31.98 38.42
CA ALA A 396 4.54 -32.40 39.79
C ALA A 396 3.08 -32.87 39.91
N PHE A 397 2.15 -32.16 39.29
CA PHE A 397 0.74 -32.56 39.24
C PHE A 397 0.52 -33.89 38.52
N PHE A 398 1.14 -34.10 37.35
CA PHE A 398 1.01 -35.36 36.63
C PHE A 398 1.56 -36.54 37.48
N ALA A 399 2.61 -36.32 38.22
CA ALA A 399 3.12 -37.32 39.15
C ALA A 399 2.07 -37.67 40.24
N LEU A 400 1.51 -36.66 40.89
CA LEU A 400 0.46 -36.83 41.91
C LEU A 400 -0.83 -37.47 41.33
N ARG A 401 -1.26 -37.05 40.14
CA ARG A 401 -2.39 -37.64 39.41
C ARG A 401 -2.13 -39.12 39.13
N ASN A 402 -0.95 -39.47 38.64
CA ASN A 402 -0.60 -40.82 38.31
C ASN A 402 -0.53 -41.69 39.58
N GLN A 403 0.02 -41.17 40.68
CA GLN A 403 -0.02 -41.83 41.98
C GLN A 403 -1.46 -42.07 42.46
N ALA A 404 -2.33 -41.03 42.37
CA ALA A 404 -3.75 -41.16 42.72
C ALA A 404 -4.47 -42.17 41.81
N TYR A 405 -4.13 -42.22 40.53
CA TYR A 405 -4.66 -43.20 39.58
C TYR A 405 -4.22 -44.64 39.99
N GLN A 406 -2.97 -44.87 40.33
CA GLN A 406 -2.51 -46.16 40.77
C GLN A 406 -3.18 -46.58 42.06
N THR A 407 -3.35 -45.69 43.04
CA THR A 407 -4.09 -45.97 44.26
C THR A 407 -5.54 -46.30 43.97
N TRP A 408 -6.21 -45.55 43.06
CA TRP A 408 -7.58 -45.85 42.65
C TRP A 408 -7.70 -47.22 41.96
N LEU A 409 -6.77 -47.58 41.11
CA LEU A 409 -6.77 -48.91 40.45
C LEU A 409 -6.75 -50.03 41.44
N GLN A 410 -6.04 -49.87 42.56
CA GLN A 410 -5.94 -50.87 43.63
C GLN A 410 -7.19 -50.93 44.49
N GLN A 411 -7.93 -49.80 44.60
CA GLN A 411 -9.08 -49.62 45.51
C GLN A 411 -10.42 -49.47 44.80
N ALA A 412 -10.45 -49.61 43.47
CA ALA A 412 -11.64 -49.34 42.65
C ALA A 412 -12.85 -50.20 43.07
N ASP A 413 -13.87 -49.51 43.56
CA ASP A 413 -15.19 -50.14 43.82
C ASP A 413 -16.09 -49.93 42.60
N LYS A 414 -16.28 -51.01 41.84
CA LYS A 414 -16.99 -51.02 40.55
C LYS A 414 -18.45 -50.55 40.66
N THR A 415 -19.06 -50.73 41.79
CA THR A 415 -20.44 -50.29 42.01
C THR A 415 -20.53 -48.83 42.43
N LYS A 416 -19.63 -48.39 43.30
CA LYS A 416 -19.58 -47.03 43.83
C LYS A 416 -19.11 -46.01 42.82
N ASP A 417 -18.11 -46.39 42.02
CA ASP A 417 -17.54 -45.51 41.02
C ASP A 417 -18.29 -45.49 39.68
N LYS A 418 -19.41 -46.25 39.57
CA LYS A 418 -20.25 -46.34 38.38
C LYS A 418 -19.46 -46.66 37.09
N ILE A 419 -18.45 -47.54 37.22
CA ILE A 419 -17.57 -47.90 36.12
C ILE A 419 -18.35 -48.64 35.04
N PRO A 420 -18.26 -48.24 33.74
CA PRO A 420 -18.90 -48.95 32.61
C PRO A 420 -18.47 -50.43 32.56
N SER A 421 -19.39 -51.33 32.24
CA SER A 421 -19.17 -52.78 32.20
C SER A 421 -17.95 -53.19 31.35
N GLU A 422 -17.72 -52.49 30.26
CA GLU A 422 -16.54 -52.70 29.38
C GLU A 422 -15.21 -52.47 30.11
N LEU A 423 -15.17 -51.46 30.99
CA LEU A 423 -13.98 -51.16 31.79
C LEU A 423 -13.88 -52.02 33.06
N GLN A 424 -14.99 -52.47 33.57
CA GLN A 424 -15.03 -53.37 34.71
C GLN A 424 -14.33 -54.67 34.41
N ALA A 425 -14.43 -55.20 33.20
CA ALA A 425 -13.72 -56.39 32.73
C ALA A 425 -12.19 -56.21 32.77
N LEU A 426 -11.71 -55.02 32.49
CA LEU A 426 -10.28 -54.66 32.50
C LEU A 426 -9.72 -54.51 33.93
N LEU A 427 -10.59 -54.24 34.89
CA LEU A 427 -10.22 -54.00 36.31
C LEU A 427 -10.40 -55.24 37.19
N THR A 428 -10.43 -56.45 36.59
CA THR A 428 -10.48 -57.69 37.37
C THR A 428 -9.13 -57.99 38.03
N PRO A 429 -9.15 -58.49 39.30
CA PRO A 429 -7.89 -58.85 39.94
C PRO A 429 -7.06 -59.83 39.11
N GLY A 430 -5.78 -59.50 38.89
CA GLY A 430 -4.84 -60.34 38.13
C GLY A 430 -4.78 -59.98 36.62
N HIS A 431 -5.61 -59.12 36.10
CA HIS A 431 -5.49 -58.62 34.71
C HIS A 431 -4.43 -57.53 34.61
N ALA A 432 -3.37 -57.79 33.82
CA ALA A 432 -2.36 -56.78 33.50
C ALA A 432 -2.79 -55.93 32.29
N LEU A 433 -3.11 -54.67 32.52
CA LEU A 433 -3.55 -53.73 31.48
C LEU A 433 -2.47 -53.57 30.40
N THR A 434 -2.84 -53.78 29.15
CA THR A 434 -2.05 -53.35 28.01
C THR A 434 -1.99 -51.80 27.95
N LYS A 435 -1.10 -51.24 27.12
CA LYS A 435 -0.93 -49.78 26.94
C LYS A 435 -2.24 -49.09 26.52
N ASP A 436 -3.01 -49.71 25.61
CA ASP A 436 -4.26 -49.16 25.09
C ASP A 436 -5.41 -49.30 26.08
N GLU A 437 -5.47 -50.42 26.80
CA GLU A 437 -6.43 -50.62 27.91
C GLU A 437 -6.18 -49.62 29.04
N ASN A 438 -4.91 -49.49 29.48
CA ASN A 438 -4.54 -48.53 30.49
C ASN A 438 -4.91 -47.10 30.08
N LYS A 439 -4.75 -46.76 28.81
CA LYS A 439 -5.18 -45.45 28.29
C LYS A 439 -6.70 -45.28 28.44
N LYS A 440 -7.49 -46.26 28.05
CA LYS A 440 -8.96 -46.21 28.18
C LYS A 440 -9.39 -46.04 29.63
N VAL A 441 -8.81 -46.79 30.53
CA VAL A 441 -9.08 -46.72 31.98
C VAL A 441 -8.63 -45.40 32.57
N LEU A 442 -7.46 -44.91 32.19
CA LEU A 442 -6.96 -43.58 32.60
C LEU A 442 -7.86 -42.47 32.10
N ASP A 443 -8.34 -42.50 30.84
CA ASP A 443 -9.24 -41.51 30.28
C ASP A 443 -10.56 -41.47 31.03
N TYR A 444 -11.10 -42.63 31.39
CA TYR A 444 -12.30 -42.72 32.25
C TYR A 444 -12.05 -42.16 33.65
N TYR A 445 -10.95 -42.53 34.30
CA TYR A 445 -10.55 -41.99 35.59
C TYR A 445 -10.42 -40.48 35.59
N VAL A 446 -9.73 -39.93 34.61
CA VAL A 446 -9.52 -38.49 34.50
C VAL A 446 -10.83 -37.74 34.28
N LYS A 447 -11.75 -38.34 33.52
CA LYS A 447 -13.04 -37.71 33.21
C LYS A 447 -14.05 -37.79 34.34
N ASN A 448 -14.14 -38.91 35.02
CA ASN A 448 -15.27 -39.21 35.89
C ASN A 448 -14.91 -39.29 37.39
N ILE A 449 -13.70 -39.75 37.76
CA ILE A 449 -13.29 -39.99 39.14
C ILE A 449 -12.37 -38.87 39.65
N PHE A 450 -11.40 -38.55 38.87
CA PHE A 450 -10.37 -37.58 39.23
C PHE A 450 -10.90 -36.17 39.52
N PRO A 451 -11.99 -35.64 38.93
CA PRO A 451 -12.53 -34.33 39.28
C PRO A 451 -12.83 -34.15 40.78
N GLU A 452 -13.28 -35.22 41.46
CA GLU A 452 -13.49 -35.16 42.92
C GLU A 452 -12.18 -35.35 43.69
N ALA A 453 -11.29 -36.22 43.22
CA ALA A 453 -9.97 -36.41 43.82
C ALA A 453 -9.10 -35.16 43.63
N ARG A 454 -9.24 -34.51 42.50
CA ARG A 454 -8.58 -33.27 42.14
C ARG A 454 -8.79 -32.14 43.16
N LYS A 455 -10.02 -31.96 43.62
CA LYS A 455 -10.37 -30.92 44.61
C LYS A 455 -9.62 -31.05 45.93
N LYS A 456 -9.11 -32.23 46.24
CA LYS A 456 -8.38 -32.54 47.49
C LYS A 456 -6.86 -32.45 47.37
N ILE A 457 -6.32 -32.10 46.18
CA ILE A 457 -4.88 -32.04 45.95
C ILE A 457 -4.44 -30.55 46.06
N PRO A 458 -3.67 -30.15 47.11
CA PRO A 458 -3.24 -28.76 47.30
C PRO A 458 -2.47 -28.16 46.09
N ALA A 459 -1.66 -28.98 45.44
CA ALA A 459 -0.87 -28.57 44.26
C ALA A 459 -1.68 -28.04 43.09
N ILE A 460 -3.00 -28.24 43.05
CA ILE A 460 -3.86 -27.75 41.95
C ILE A 460 -4.02 -26.23 41.94
N GLN A 461 -4.19 -25.65 43.11
CA GLN A 461 -4.28 -24.19 43.20
C GLN A 461 -3.00 -23.54 42.71
N GLU A 462 -1.85 -24.14 42.96
CA GLU A 462 -0.56 -23.64 42.48
C GLU A 462 -0.42 -23.74 40.97
N ILE A 463 -0.94 -24.80 40.32
CA ILE A 463 -0.94 -24.93 38.86
C ILE A 463 -1.91 -23.94 38.24
N ASP A 464 -3.10 -23.86 38.77
CA ASP A 464 -4.13 -22.95 38.27
C ASP A 464 -3.65 -21.49 38.41
N GLN A 465 -2.97 -21.15 39.49
CA GLN A 465 -2.30 -19.86 39.68
C GLN A 465 -1.16 -19.63 38.68
N ALA A 466 -0.28 -20.62 38.50
CA ALA A 466 0.82 -20.53 37.55
C ALA A 466 0.32 -20.42 36.12
N LYS A 467 -0.71 -21.19 35.77
CA LYS A 467 -1.38 -21.09 34.46
C LYS A 467 -2.03 -19.74 34.29
N ALA A 468 -2.78 -19.26 35.26
CA ALA A 468 -3.42 -17.95 35.22
C ALA A 468 -2.41 -16.82 35.05
N ALA A 469 -1.28 -16.89 35.77
CA ALA A 469 -0.20 -15.89 35.63
C ALA A 469 0.43 -15.91 34.24
N LEU A 470 0.67 -17.09 33.67
CA LEU A 470 1.18 -17.23 32.30
C LEU A 470 0.17 -16.73 31.25
N ASP A 471 -1.08 -17.16 31.36
CA ASP A 471 -2.16 -16.75 30.45
C ASP A 471 -2.43 -15.23 30.56
N GLN A 472 -2.43 -14.69 31.77
CA GLN A 472 -2.56 -13.24 31.99
C GLN A 472 -1.41 -12.47 31.35
N PHE A 473 -0.19 -12.96 31.48
CA PHE A 473 0.96 -12.32 30.85
C PHE A 473 0.87 -12.40 29.32
N ARG A 474 0.54 -13.57 28.75
CA ARG A 474 0.37 -13.76 27.30
C ARG A 474 -0.75 -12.94 26.70
N THR A 475 -1.81 -12.70 27.46
CA THR A 475 -2.94 -11.88 27.01
C THR A 475 -2.82 -10.41 27.40
N SER A 476 -1.75 -10.03 28.11
CA SER A 476 -1.54 -8.63 28.52
C SER A 476 -1.38 -7.72 27.31
N GLU A 477 -1.73 -6.46 27.49
CA GLU A 477 -1.55 -5.42 26.48
C GLU A 477 -0.07 -5.07 26.24
N ASN A 478 0.82 -5.49 27.14
CA ASN A 478 2.24 -5.22 27.05
C ASN A 478 3.01 -6.24 26.19
N LEU A 479 2.44 -7.42 25.91
CA LEU A 479 3.09 -8.42 25.05
C LEU A 479 2.55 -8.30 23.61
N PRO A 480 3.35 -7.85 22.65
CA PRO A 480 2.91 -7.77 21.26
C PRO A 480 2.57 -9.15 20.69
N ARG A 481 1.44 -9.23 19.98
CA ARG A 481 0.93 -10.44 19.31
C ARG A 481 0.52 -10.06 17.90
N VAL A 482 1.27 -10.54 16.92
CA VAL A 482 1.08 -10.17 15.50
C VAL A 482 0.17 -11.17 14.83
N MET A 483 -0.84 -10.69 14.13
CA MET A 483 -1.67 -11.55 13.27
C MET A 483 -0.86 -11.98 12.04
N VAL A 484 -0.79 -13.29 11.82
CA VAL A 484 0.00 -13.90 10.75
C VAL A 484 -0.84 -14.89 9.93
N MET A 485 -0.32 -15.34 8.81
CA MET A 485 -0.89 -16.48 8.08
C MET A 485 -0.38 -17.80 8.66
N SER A 486 -1.19 -18.87 8.49
CA SER A 486 -0.83 -20.24 8.84
C SER A 486 -1.82 -21.19 8.14
N ASP A 487 -1.35 -21.97 7.18
CA ASP A 487 -2.22 -22.88 6.40
C ASP A 487 -2.34 -24.25 7.07
N VAL A 488 -2.99 -24.29 8.22
CA VAL A 488 -3.16 -25.53 9.02
C VAL A 488 -4.59 -26.05 9.05
N GLN A 489 -5.53 -25.38 8.39
CA GLN A 489 -6.94 -25.76 8.33
C GLN A 489 -7.41 -25.89 6.88
N PRO A 490 -7.30 -27.08 6.25
CA PRO A 490 -7.82 -27.29 4.92
C PRO A 490 -9.32 -26.96 4.85
N ARG A 491 -9.71 -26.13 3.89
CA ARG A 491 -11.10 -25.77 3.63
C ARG A 491 -11.43 -25.96 2.16
N GLU A 492 -12.68 -26.30 1.88
CA GLU A 492 -13.16 -26.38 0.50
C GLU A 492 -13.47 -24.99 -0.04
N THR A 493 -13.03 -24.71 -1.24
CA THR A 493 -13.32 -23.46 -1.97
C THR A 493 -14.27 -23.72 -3.11
N ASN A 494 -15.32 -22.93 -3.20
CA ASN A 494 -16.31 -22.99 -4.26
C ASN A 494 -16.44 -21.65 -4.97
N ILE A 495 -16.79 -21.68 -6.25
CA ILE A 495 -17.30 -20.49 -6.93
C ILE A 495 -18.61 -20.08 -6.24
N LEU A 496 -18.79 -18.78 -6.00
CA LEU A 496 -20.00 -18.26 -5.37
C LEU A 496 -20.90 -17.59 -6.42
N TYR A 497 -22.19 -17.90 -6.36
CA TYR A 497 -23.16 -17.21 -7.21
C TYR A 497 -23.24 -15.75 -6.84
N ARG A 498 -22.86 -14.85 -7.73
CA ARG A 498 -22.79 -13.41 -7.53
C ARG A 498 -22.03 -12.98 -6.26
N GLY A 499 -21.01 -13.73 -5.88
CA GLY A 499 -20.20 -13.45 -4.71
C GLY A 499 -20.86 -13.75 -3.35
N ALA A 500 -22.06 -14.33 -3.34
CA ALA A 500 -22.80 -14.63 -2.10
C ALA A 500 -22.25 -15.89 -1.43
N TYR A 501 -21.66 -15.75 -0.24
CA TYR A 501 -20.96 -16.84 0.47
C TYR A 501 -21.84 -18.06 0.81
N LEU A 502 -23.15 -17.89 0.93
CA LEU A 502 -24.12 -18.98 1.13
C LEU A 502 -24.47 -19.72 -0.16
N SER A 503 -24.21 -19.12 -1.34
CA SER A 503 -24.66 -19.65 -2.64
C SER A 503 -23.50 -20.30 -3.40
N LYS A 504 -23.07 -21.47 -2.94
CA LYS A 504 -21.94 -22.21 -3.48
C LYS A 504 -22.29 -22.88 -4.82
N LYS A 505 -21.38 -22.81 -5.78
CA LYS A 505 -21.38 -23.53 -7.07
C LYS A 505 -20.31 -24.62 -7.05
N GLU A 506 -19.71 -24.87 -8.20
CA GLU A 506 -18.65 -25.85 -8.38
C GLU A 506 -17.44 -25.59 -7.49
N LYS A 507 -16.83 -26.68 -7.04
CA LYS A 507 -15.58 -26.66 -6.29
C LYS A 507 -14.41 -26.28 -7.19
N VAL A 508 -13.50 -25.51 -6.64
CA VAL A 508 -12.24 -25.15 -7.28
C VAL A 508 -11.07 -25.41 -6.32
N THR A 509 -9.89 -25.51 -6.89
CA THR A 509 -8.62 -25.59 -6.17
C THR A 509 -7.69 -24.50 -6.69
N PHE A 510 -6.66 -24.14 -5.95
CA PHE A 510 -5.71 -23.14 -6.35
C PHE A 510 -5.16 -23.40 -7.76
N ASN A 511 -5.21 -22.38 -8.57
CA ASN A 511 -4.54 -22.29 -9.86
C ASN A 511 -4.28 -20.82 -10.21
N THR A 512 -3.34 -20.61 -11.12
CA THR A 512 -3.07 -19.29 -11.71
C THR A 512 -4.13 -18.94 -12.76
N PRO A 513 -4.37 -17.64 -13.05
CA PRO A 513 -5.33 -17.25 -14.09
C PRO A 513 -5.01 -17.89 -15.44
N ALA A 514 -6.01 -18.46 -16.09
CA ALA A 514 -5.85 -19.29 -17.29
C ALA A 514 -5.24 -18.55 -18.49
N PHE A 515 -5.35 -17.25 -18.56
CA PHE A 515 -4.79 -16.41 -19.62
C PHE A 515 -3.32 -16.03 -19.40
N LEU A 516 -2.75 -16.34 -18.23
CA LEU A 516 -1.37 -16.12 -17.87
C LEU A 516 -0.58 -17.43 -17.89
N PRO A 517 0.75 -17.41 -17.87
CA PRO A 517 1.54 -18.63 -17.81
C PRO A 517 1.11 -19.55 -16.66
N PRO A 518 1.14 -20.88 -16.86
CA PRO A 518 0.71 -21.83 -15.84
C PRO A 518 1.66 -21.82 -14.63
N LEU A 519 1.20 -22.38 -13.53
CA LEU A 519 2.01 -22.63 -12.34
C LEU A 519 3.23 -23.49 -12.71
N PRO A 520 4.46 -23.15 -12.24
CA PRO A 520 5.64 -23.98 -12.47
C PRO A 520 5.40 -25.44 -12.03
N PRO A 521 5.85 -26.46 -12.78
CA PRO A 521 5.46 -27.85 -12.57
C PRO A 521 5.75 -28.42 -11.18
N GLN A 522 6.76 -27.90 -10.49
CA GLN A 522 7.15 -28.33 -9.15
C GLN A 522 6.66 -27.41 -8.03
N ALA A 523 5.95 -26.34 -8.38
CA ALA A 523 5.44 -25.40 -7.40
C ALA A 523 4.24 -26.02 -6.64
N PRO A 524 4.18 -25.91 -5.30
CA PRO A 524 3.05 -26.44 -4.55
C PRO A 524 1.76 -25.66 -4.86
N ALA A 525 0.62 -26.33 -4.85
CA ALA A 525 -0.68 -25.69 -5.09
C ALA A 525 -1.16 -24.92 -3.85
N ASN A 526 -0.45 -23.86 -3.46
CA ASN A 526 -0.73 -23.01 -2.30
C ASN A 526 -0.08 -21.63 -2.46
N ARG A 527 -0.08 -20.80 -1.40
CA ARG A 527 0.53 -19.45 -1.41
C ARG A 527 2.02 -19.44 -1.76
N LEU A 528 2.77 -20.48 -1.39
CA LEU A 528 4.19 -20.56 -1.75
C LEU A 528 4.38 -20.77 -3.24
N GLY A 529 3.59 -21.67 -3.86
CA GLY A 529 3.62 -21.84 -5.31
C GLY A 529 3.13 -20.61 -6.06
N PHE A 530 2.14 -19.89 -5.52
CA PHE A 530 1.74 -18.60 -6.05
C PHE A 530 2.88 -17.57 -6.01
N ALA A 531 3.61 -17.47 -4.91
CA ALA A 531 4.78 -16.60 -4.80
C ALA A 531 5.88 -16.99 -5.82
N GLN A 532 6.16 -18.28 -5.98
CA GLN A 532 7.11 -18.78 -6.98
C GLN A 532 6.68 -18.42 -8.40
N TRP A 533 5.40 -18.53 -8.70
CA TRP A 533 4.84 -18.17 -10.01
C TRP A 533 4.95 -16.68 -10.31
N LEU A 534 4.75 -15.81 -9.35
CA LEU A 534 4.91 -14.36 -9.52
C LEU A 534 6.31 -13.98 -10.02
N PHE A 535 7.33 -14.72 -9.58
CA PHE A 535 8.73 -14.47 -9.93
C PHE A 535 9.30 -15.42 -10.99
N ALA A 536 8.45 -16.30 -11.55
CA ALA A 536 8.83 -17.12 -12.66
C ALA A 536 9.24 -16.27 -13.89
N PRO A 537 10.24 -16.72 -14.66
CA PRO A 537 10.71 -16.01 -15.85
C PRO A 537 9.62 -15.67 -16.86
N GLU A 538 8.62 -16.50 -16.95
CA GLU A 538 7.50 -16.39 -17.88
C GLU A 538 6.43 -15.38 -17.43
N ASN A 539 6.41 -15.01 -16.13
CA ASN A 539 5.42 -14.06 -15.63
C ASN A 539 5.60 -12.69 -16.28
N PRO A 540 4.59 -12.18 -17.01
CA PRO A 540 4.72 -10.94 -17.76
C PRO A 540 4.54 -9.67 -16.91
N LEU A 541 3.97 -9.78 -15.71
CA LEU A 541 3.42 -8.65 -14.96
C LEU A 541 4.33 -8.15 -13.84
N THR A 542 4.73 -9.03 -12.93
CA THR A 542 5.31 -8.65 -11.63
C THR A 542 6.49 -7.68 -11.74
N ALA A 543 7.43 -7.92 -12.66
CA ALA A 543 8.58 -7.04 -12.85
C ALA A 543 8.16 -5.67 -13.39
N ARG A 544 7.27 -5.63 -14.39
CA ARG A 544 6.73 -4.36 -14.95
C ARG A 544 5.98 -3.55 -13.89
N VAL A 545 5.15 -4.21 -13.09
CA VAL A 545 4.38 -3.57 -12.03
C VAL A 545 5.30 -2.91 -11.01
N GLN A 546 6.32 -3.64 -10.54
CA GLN A 546 7.25 -3.09 -9.56
C GLN A 546 8.09 -1.96 -10.14
N VAL A 547 8.62 -2.12 -11.34
CA VAL A 547 9.37 -1.06 -12.03
C VAL A 547 8.51 0.18 -12.23
N ASN A 548 7.26 0.01 -12.66
CA ASN A 548 6.33 1.12 -12.88
C ASN A 548 6.06 1.89 -11.58
N ARG A 549 5.96 1.20 -10.43
CA ARG A 549 5.78 1.83 -9.11
C ARG A 549 7.04 2.53 -8.62
N GLN A 550 8.21 1.93 -8.82
CA GLN A 550 9.47 2.60 -8.51
C GLN A 550 9.61 3.88 -9.35
N TRP A 551 9.26 3.80 -10.63
CA TRP A 551 9.21 4.98 -11.50
C TRP A 551 8.25 6.05 -10.98
N GLN A 552 7.02 5.66 -10.62
CA GLN A 552 6.02 6.57 -10.05
C GLN A 552 6.51 7.27 -8.78
N LEU A 553 7.27 6.60 -7.93
CA LEU A 553 7.81 7.18 -6.71
C LEU A 553 8.68 8.41 -6.98
N PHE A 554 9.49 8.38 -8.06
CA PHE A 554 10.43 9.44 -8.41
C PHE A 554 9.86 10.46 -9.40
N PHE A 555 8.94 10.04 -10.28
CA PHE A 555 8.38 10.92 -11.32
C PHE A 555 6.92 11.32 -11.08
N GLY A 556 6.31 10.84 -10.00
CA GLY A 556 4.92 11.15 -9.60
C GLY A 556 3.86 10.41 -10.43
N LYS A 557 4.19 9.99 -11.63
CA LYS A 557 3.36 9.17 -12.51
C LYS A 557 4.17 7.98 -13.00
N GLY A 558 3.54 6.81 -13.11
CA GLY A 558 4.14 5.63 -13.72
C GLY A 558 4.36 5.81 -15.22
N ILE A 559 5.21 4.98 -15.81
CA ILE A 559 5.31 4.83 -17.28
C ILE A 559 3.95 4.40 -17.83
N VAL A 560 3.25 3.51 -17.12
CA VAL A 560 1.81 3.28 -17.21
C VAL A 560 1.16 4.09 -16.10
N ARG A 561 0.34 5.07 -16.44
CA ARG A 561 -0.21 6.02 -15.46
C ARG A 561 -1.25 5.40 -14.52
N THR A 562 -1.94 4.34 -14.97
CA THR A 562 -2.86 3.53 -14.17
C THR A 562 -2.10 2.45 -13.41
N SER A 563 -1.29 2.84 -12.41
CA SER A 563 -0.39 1.91 -11.70
C SER A 563 -1.11 0.83 -10.91
N GLU A 564 -2.39 1.00 -10.61
CA GLU A 564 -3.28 0.01 -10.02
C GLU A 564 -3.79 -1.04 -11.03
N ASP A 565 -3.80 -0.68 -12.32
CA ASP A 565 -4.35 -1.50 -13.39
C ASP A 565 -3.48 -1.38 -14.65
N LEU A 566 -2.80 -2.46 -15.01
CA LEU A 566 -2.06 -2.65 -16.25
C LEU A 566 -2.87 -3.53 -17.24
N GLY A 567 -4.10 -3.89 -16.90
CA GLY A 567 -5.01 -4.65 -17.75
C GLY A 567 -5.41 -3.91 -19.02
N VAL A 568 -6.39 -4.44 -19.71
CA VAL A 568 -6.80 -3.97 -21.04
C VAL A 568 -7.36 -2.55 -21.05
N GLN A 569 -7.82 -2.06 -19.90
CA GLN A 569 -8.32 -0.69 -19.76
C GLN A 569 -7.22 0.29 -19.30
N SER A 570 -5.98 -0.17 -19.14
CA SER A 570 -4.87 0.71 -18.75
C SER A 570 -4.54 1.72 -19.84
N GLU A 571 -3.99 2.86 -19.41
CA GLU A 571 -3.35 3.78 -20.36
C GLU A 571 -2.13 3.11 -21.00
N GLN A 572 -1.89 3.39 -22.27
CA GLN A 572 -0.69 2.91 -22.94
C GLN A 572 0.59 3.44 -22.27
N PRO A 573 1.62 2.61 -22.13
CA PRO A 573 2.90 3.04 -21.60
C PRO A 573 3.46 4.21 -22.42
N THR A 574 3.87 5.28 -21.76
CA THR A 574 4.52 6.40 -22.44
C THR A 574 5.82 6.00 -23.13
N HIS A 575 6.53 5.06 -22.50
CA HIS A 575 7.83 4.53 -22.94
C HIS A 575 7.86 3.01 -22.75
N ARG A 576 7.15 2.28 -23.62
CA ARG A 576 7.01 0.82 -23.46
C ARG A 576 8.34 0.09 -23.45
N GLU A 577 9.21 0.42 -24.41
CA GLU A 577 10.52 -0.23 -24.51
C GLU A 577 11.38 0.00 -23.25
N LEU A 578 11.34 1.20 -22.68
CA LEU A 578 12.00 1.49 -21.40
C LEU A 578 11.43 0.65 -20.26
N LEU A 579 10.09 0.51 -20.19
CA LEU A 579 9.44 -0.32 -19.17
C LEU A 579 9.88 -1.79 -19.28
N ASP A 580 9.90 -2.34 -20.48
CA ASP A 580 10.31 -3.72 -20.73
C ASP A 580 11.80 -3.93 -20.45
N TRP A 581 12.65 -2.97 -20.86
CA TRP A 581 14.07 -3.00 -20.57
C TRP A 581 14.36 -2.99 -19.07
N LEU A 582 13.73 -2.07 -18.34
CA LEU A 582 13.88 -1.97 -16.88
C LEU A 582 13.34 -3.21 -16.16
N ALA A 583 12.23 -3.80 -16.62
CA ALA A 583 11.66 -5.02 -16.04
C ALA A 583 12.61 -6.21 -16.17
N VAL A 584 13.23 -6.37 -17.34
CA VAL A 584 14.23 -7.43 -17.57
C VAL A 584 15.51 -7.17 -16.77
N GLU A 585 15.99 -5.94 -16.74
CA GLU A 585 17.18 -5.55 -15.98
C GLU A 585 16.99 -5.73 -14.48
N PHE A 586 15.83 -5.37 -13.94
CA PHE A 586 15.49 -5.57 -12.54
C PHE A 586 15.54 -7.05 -12.14
N ARG A 587 15.04 -7.94 -13.01
CA ARG A 587 15.18 -9.39 -12.82
C ARG A 587 16.64 -9.85 -12.87
N LYS A 588 17.42 -9.39 -13.87
CA LYS A 588 18.83 -9.74 -14.04
C LYS A 588 19.70 -9.26 -12.89
N SER A 589 19.37 -8.12 -12.28
CA SER A 589 20.07 -7.60 -11.10
C SER A 589 19.77 -8.38 -9.81
N GLY A 590 19.02 -9.49 -9.88
CA GLY A 590 18.59 -10.26 -8.72
C GLY A 590 17.52 -9.53 -7.91
N TRP A 591 16.63 -8.78 -8.57
CA TRP A 591 15.50 -8.08 -7.94
C TRP A 591 15.92 -7.03 -6.89
N LYS A 592 17.09 -6.40 -7.08
CA LYS A 592 17.66 -5.41 -6.16
C LYS A 592 17.00 -4.04 -6.35
N THR A 593 16.15 -3.67 -5.38
CA THR A 593 15.39 -2.41 -5.46
C THR A 593 16.31 -1.19 -5.37
N LYS A 594 17.32 -1.21 -4.49
CA LYS A 594 18.27 -0.10 -4.36
C LYS A 594 19.07 0.14 -5.65
N ALA A 595 19.44 -0.94 -6.35
CA ALA A 595 20.15 -0.83 -7.63
C ALA A 595 19.26 -0.17 -8.71
N LEU A 596 17.99 -0.57 -8.81
CA LEU A 596 17.03 0.06 -9.73
C LEU A 596 16.82 1.54 -9.40
N GLN A 597 16.64 1.88 -8.13
CA GLN A 597 16.47 3.27 -7.70
C GLN A 597 17.70 4.11 -7.97
N ARG A 598 18.90 3.55 -7.69
CA ARG A 598 20.18 4.21 -8.03
C ARG A 598 20.26 4.53 -9.52
N LEU A 599 19.92 3.56 -10.38
CA LEU A 599 19.89 3.75 -11.84
C LEU A 599 18.94 4.90 -12.24
N ILE A 600 17.78 5.01 -11.61
CA ILE A 600 16.79 6.06 -11.86
C ILE A 600 17.34 7.43 -11.42
N VAL A 601 17.78 7.56 -10.16
CA VAL A 601 18.12 8.87 -9.60
C VAL A 601 19.45 9.43 -10.08
N THR A 602 20.32 8.58 -10.68
CA THR A 602 21.56 9.02 -11.32
C THR A 602 21.40 9.38 -12.80
N SER A 603 20.23 9.12 -13.41
CA SER A 603 19.94 9.47 -14.79
C SER A 603 19.89 10.98 -15.01
N LYS A 604 20.27 11.46 -16.19
CA LYS A 604 20.05 12.85 -16.61
C LYS A 604 18.56 13.19 -16.60
N THR A 605 17.70 12.24 -16.96
CA THR A 605 16.24 12.36 -16.93
C THR A 605 15.73 12.75 -15.55
N TYR A 606 16.27 12.20 -14.47
CA TYR A 606 15.92 12.58 -13.10
C TYR A 606 16.57 13.90 -12.67
N ARG A 607 17.81 14.15 -13.12
CA ARG A 607 18.61 15.31 -12.71
C ARG A 607 18.22 16.61 -13.41
N GLN A 608 17.31 16.58 -14.38
CA GLN A 608 16.83 17.77 -15.08
C GLN A 608 16.29 18.84 -14.13
N SER A 609 16.31 20.09 -14.57
CA SER A 609 15.52 21.18 -14.03
C SER A 609 14.04 20.95 -14.24
N SER A 610 13.20 21.38 -13.28
CA SER A 610 11.73 21.40 -13.39
C SER A 610 11.20 22.65 -14.12
N HIS A 611 12.10 23.57 -14.50
CA HIS A 611 11.69 24.79 -15.21
C HIS A 611 11.03 24.45 -16.55
N VAL A 612 9.93 25.14 -16.84
CA VAL A 612 9.17 24.94 -18.07
C VAL A 612 9.15 26.22 -18.90
N SER A 613 9.63 26.14 -20.16
CA SER A 613 9.47 27.22 -21.12
C SER A 613 8.03 27.25 -21.68
N PRO A 614 7.52 28.41 -22.15
CA PRO A 614 6.22 28.49 -22.79
C PRO A 614 6.04 27.51 -23.95
N GLU A 615 7.10 27.30 -24.74
CA GLU A 615 7.10 26.34 -25.84
C GLU A 615 6.96 24.90 -25.37
N LEU A 616 7.70 24.52 -24.34
CA LEU A 616 7.64 23.18 -23.77
C LEU A 616 6.29 22.92 -23.08
N LEU A 617 5.73 23.93 -22.43
CA LEU A 617 4.39 23.85 -21.85
C LEU A 617 3.31 23.63 -22.92
N GLN A 618 3.46 24.25 -24.08
CA GLN A 618 2.52 24.08 -25.20
C GLN A 618 2.65 22.68 -25.82
N LYS A 619 3.87 22.14 -25.99
CA LYS A 619 4.10 20.86 -26.65
C LYS A 619 3.83 19.67 -25.73
N ASP A 620 4.16 19.78 -24.44
CA ASP A 620 4.01 18.72 -23.45
C ASP A 620 3.56 19.28 -22.09
N PRO A 621 2.29 19.74 -21.98
CA PRO A 621 1.78 20.35 -20.74
C PRO A 621 1.87 19.39 -19.55
N ASP A 622 1.57 18.12 -19.76
CA ASP A 622 1.54 17.07 -18.74
C ASP A 622 2.91 16.46 -18.40
N ASN A 623 3.98 16.92 -19.03
CA ASN A 623 5.30 16.32 -18.97
C ASN A 623 5.28 14.79 -19.24
N LYS A 624 4.51 14.40 -20.24
CA LYS A 624 4.34 13.00 -20.63
C LYS A 624 5.64 12.38 -21.12
N TRP A 625 6.45 13.18 -21.79
CA TRP A 625 7.66 12.74 -22.47
C TRP A 625 8.94 12.96 -21.66
N LEU A 626 8.81 13.53 -20.45
CA LEU A 626 9.91 13.74 -19.51
C LEU A 626 11.03 14.65 -20.07
N ALA A 627 10.64 15.67 -20.84
CA ALA A 627 11.57 16.70 -21.31
C ALA A 627 12.04 17.64 -20.19
N ARG A 628 11.48 17.54 -18.99
CA ARG A 628 11.84 18.24 -17.75
C ARG A 628 11.63 17.35 -16.54
N ALA A 629 12.22 17.69 -15.39
CA ALA A 629 11.87 17.03 -14.14
C ALA A 629 10.43 17.37 -13.71
N PRO A 630 9.71 16.46 -13.08
CA PRO A 630 8.42 16.77 -12.49
C PRO A 630 8.59 17.61 -11.22
N ARG A 631 7.64 18.50 -10.99
CA ARG A 631 7.48 19.23 -9.75
C ARG A 631 6.36 18.59 -8.96
N LEU A 632 6.71 18.01 -7.81
CA LEU A 632 5.76 17.17 -7.04
C LEU A 632 5.49 17.81 -5.68
N ARG A 633 4.21 17.86 -5.31
CA ARG A 633 3.83 18.22 -3.94
C ARG A 633 4.23 17.10 -2.98
N LEU A 634 4.80 17.48 -1.84
CA LEU A 634 5.17 16.52 -0.79
C LEU A 634 3.92 16.03 -0.04
N PRO A 635 3.83 14.73 0.26
CA PRO A 635 2.80 14.22 1.18
C PRO A 635 2.93 14.84 2.58
N SER A 636 1.81 15.00 3.28
CA SER A 636 1.77 15.65 4.61
C SER A 636 2.69 14.99 5.63
N MET A 637 2.85 13.67 5.58
CA MET A 637 3.78 12.94 6.45
C MET A 637 5.23 13.41 6.26
N LEU A 638 5.65 13.67 5.03
CA LEU A 638 6.98 14.19 4.75
C LEU A 638 7.10 15.66 5.12
N LEU A 639 6.04 16.44 4.95
CA LEU A 639 6.02 17.85 5.37
C LEU A 639 6.18 17.97 6.89
N ARG A 640 5.49 17.13 7.67
CA ARG A 640 5.65 17.08 9.12
C ARG A 640 7.09 16.70 9.51
N ASP A 641 7.62 15.65 8.89
CA ASP A 641 8.98 15.20 9.17
C ASP A 641 10.03 16.26 8.77
N LEU A 642 9.79 17.01 7.69
CA LEU A 642 10.61 18.16 7.29
C LEU A 642 10.58 19.25 8.35
N ALA A 643 9.40 19.60 8.89
CA ALA A 643 9.28 20.65 9.91
C ALA A 643 10.01 20.24 11.19
N LEU A 644 9.86 19.01 11.64
CA LEU A 644 10.57 18.49 12.82
C LEU A 644 12.09 18.44 12.61
N THR A 645 12.54 18.09 11.40
CA THR A 645 13.97 18.05 11.07
C THR A 645 14.58 19.47 11.05
N ALA A 646 13.94 20.39 10.33
CA ALA A 646 14.42 21.76 10.20
C ALA A 646 14.50 22.50 11.56
N SER A 647 13.57 22.19 12.46
CA SER A 647 13.49 22.75 13.80
C SER A 647 14.40 22.09 14.85
N GLY A 648 15.02 20.94 14.52
CA GLY A 648 15.82 20.15 15.44
C GLY A 648 15.00 19.35 16.47
N LEU A 649 13.68 19.27 16.31
CA LEU A 649 12.81 18.51 17.22
C LEU A 649 12.74 17.02 16.88
N LEU A 650 13.09 16.61 15.67
CA LEU A 650 12.92 15.23 15.21
C LEU A 650 13.62 14.24 16.14
N ASN A 651 12.84 13.30 16.68
CA ASN A 651 13.37 12.10 17.31
C ASN A 651 13.66 11.04 16.22
N PRO A 652 14.94 10.71 15.95
CA PRO A 652 15.32 9.79 14.87
C PRO A 652 15.18 8.32 15.21
N GLN A 653 14.62 7.96 16.38
CA GLN A 653 14.46 6.58 16.80
C GLN A 653 13.66 5.76 15.76
N ILE A 654 14.18 4.59 15.40
CA ILE A 654 13.58 3.69 14.42
C ILE A 654 12.81 2.58 15.13
N GLY A 655 11.62 2.24 14.58
CA GLY A 655 10.80 1.13 15.07
C GLY A 655 10.12 1.39 16.42
N GLY A 656 9.44 0.37 16.92
CA GLY A 656 8.71 0.41 18.19
C GLY A 656 7.22 0.73 18.04
N ALA A 657 6.52 0.68 19.17
CA ALA A 657 5.09 0.95 19.23
C ALA A 657 4.71 2.31 18.62
N PRO A 658 3.51 2.46 18.08
CA PRO A 658 3.06 3.71 17.51
C PRO A 658 2.92 4.79 18.58
N VAL A 659 3.10 6.05 18.16
CA VAL A 659 3.03 7.26 18.98
C VAL A 659 1.85 8.13 18.57
N TYR A 660 1.46 9.03 19.44
CA TYR A 660 0.29 9.89 19.30
C TYR A 660 0.71 11.38 19.26
N PRO A 661 1.16 11.91 18.11
CA PRO A 661 1.49 13.33 17.97
C PRO A 661 0.25 14.19 18.18
N TYR A 662 0.42 15.52 18.22
CA TYR A 662 -0.73 16.42 18.29
C TYR A 662 -1.77 16.10 17.23
N MET A 663 -3.01 16.05 17.67
CA MET A 663 -4.19 15.89 16.83
C MET A 663 -5.39 16.51 17.54
N PRO A 664 -6.31 17.17 16.84
CA PRO A 664 -7.55 17.61 17.47
C PRO A 664 -8.28 16.41 18.10
N PRO A 665 -8.65 16.46 19.40
CA PRO A 665 -9.23 15.31 20.09
C PRO A 665 -10.67 15.01 19.63
N ALA A 666 -11.45 16.03 19.30
CA ALA A 666 -12.87 15.90 19.00
C ALA A 666 -13.21 14.88 17.91
N PRO A 667 -12.52 14.80 16.75
CA PRO A 667 -12.80 13.76 15.76
C PRO A 667 -12.56 12.34 16.29
N TRP A 668 -11.54 12.16 17.13
CA TRP A 668 -11.24 10.87 17.75
C TRP A 668 -12.30 10.50 18.79
N GLU A 669 -12.67 11.42 19.67
CA GLU A 669 -13.63 11.24 20.74
C GLU A 669 -15.05 11.04 20.22
N SER A 670 -15.41 11.64 19.07
CA SER A 670 -16.71 11.48 18.42
C SER A 670 -17.04 10.04 18.00
N LEU A 671 -16.04 9.17 17.93
CA LEU A 671 -16.20 7.74 17.66
C LEU A 671 -16.58 6.92 18.90
N ALA A 672 -16.63 7.53 20.08
CA ALA A 672 -17.05 6.89 21.31
C ALA A 672 -18.57 6.59 21.28
N ILE A 673 -18.94 5.48 20.65
CA ILE A 673 -20.34 5.04 20.54
C ILE A 673 -20.79 4.30 21.78
N THR A 674 -19.86 3.72 22.54
CA THR A 674 -20.13 3.00 23.80
C THR A 674 -19.26 3.53 24.92
N LYS A 675 -19.77 3.47 26.17
CA LYS A 675 -19.02 3.84 27.38
C LYS A 675 -18.04 2.74 27.83
N GLU A 676 -17.93 1.66 27.08
CA GLU A 676 -17.14 0.48 27.45
C GLU A 676 -15.63 0.71 27.26
N ARG A 677 -15.25 1.74 26.52
CA ARG A 677 -13.86 2.05 26.19
C ARG A 677 -13.59 3.54 26.35
N ASP A 678 -12.42 3.88 26.86
CA ASP A 678 -11.90 5.25 26.86
C ASP A 678 -11.43 5.63 25.46
N PHE A 679 -12.04 6.62 24.87
CA PHE A 679 -11.72 7.17 23.55
C PHE A 679 -10.98 8.52 23.65
N THR A 680 -10.48 8.90 24.82
CA THR A 680 -9.64 10.08 24.95
C THR A 680 -8.37 9.91 24.11
N TYR A 681 -8.01 10.93 23.33
CA TYR A 681 -6.79 10.89 22.53
C TYR A 681 -5.55 10.97 23.45
N PRO A 682 -4.69 9.93 23.48
CA PRO A 682 -3.61 9.85 24.45
C PRO A 682 -2.34 10.53 23.92
N THR A 683 -2.36 11.85 23.74
CA THR A 683 -1.21 12.60 23.20
C THR A 683 0.11 12.17 23.88
N SER A 684 1.08 11.75 23.07
CA SER A 684 2.42 11.38 23.51
C SER A 684 3.14 12.54 24.19
N LYS A 685 4.11 12.23 25.03
CA LYS A 685 4.91 13.19 25.80
C LYS A 685 6.39 13.05 25.48
N GLY A 686 7.14 14.13 25.69
CA GLY A 686 8.58 14.14 25.51
C GLY A 686 9.03 13.74 24.09
N PRO A 687 10.11 12.96 23.94
CA PRO A 687 10.67 12.60 22.64
C PRO A 687 9.70 11.85 21.70
N ASP A 688 8.73 11.11 22.25
CA ASP A 688 7.76 10.35 21.46
C ASP A 688 6.80 11.25 20.67
N LEU A 689 6.58 12.47 21.13
CA LEU A 689 5.77 13.46 20.43
C LEU A 689 6.37 13.86 19.07
N TYR A 690 7.68 13.75 18.93
CA TYR A 690 8.45 14.24 17.78
C TYR A 690 9.00 13.11 16.90
N ARG A 691 8.52 11.89 17.05
CA ARG A 691 8.91 10.79 16.19
C ARG A 691 8.42 10.99 14.76
N ARG A 692 9.08 10.31 13.82
CA ARG A 692 8.69 10.34 12.40
C ARG A 692 7.23 9.96 12.20
N SER A 693 6.60 10.57 11.21
CA SER A 693 5.19 10.36 10.87
C SER A 693 4.81 8.91 10.56
N VAL A 694 5.75 8.09 10.07
CA VAL A 694 5.55 6.65 9.83
C VAL A 694 5.21 5.88 11.10
N TYR A 695 5.54 6.39 12.27
CA TYR A 695 5.27 5.81 13.59
C TYR A 695 4.02 6.35 14.27
N THR A 696 3.29 7.27 13.63
CA THR A 696 2.03 7.79 14.17
C THR A 696 0.99 6.67 14.18
N PHE A 697 0.27 6.55 15.31
CA PHE A 697 -0.84 5.61 15.44
C PHE A 697 -1.89 5.86 14.35
N TRP A 698 -2.10 4.86 13.51
CA TRP A 698 -3.04 4.93 12.40
C TRP A 698 -4.36 4.27 12.78
N ARG A 699 -5.33 5.07 13.20
CA ARG A 699 -6.68 4.59 13.44
C ARG A 699 -7.43 4.45 12.12
N ARG A 700 -7.97 3.26 11.87
CA ARG A 700 -8.56 2.94 10.57
C ARG A 700 -9.85 3.71 10.30
N THR A 701 -10.69 3.92 11.31
CA THR A 701 -11.94 4.67 11.18
C THR A 701 -11.69 6.16 10.99
N ILE A 702 -10.67 6.70 11.65
CA ILE A 702 -10.23 8.09 11.48
C ILE A 702 -8.70 8.13 11.41
N ALA A 703 -8.17 8.27 10.20
CA ALA A 703 -6.76 8.58 10.00
C ALA A 703 -6.40 9.90 10.69
N PRO A 704 -5.11 10.14 11.03
CA PRO A 704 -4.69 11.41 11.61
C PRO A 704 -5.17 12.60 10.77
N VAL A 705 -6.10 13.41 11.32
CA VAL A 705 -6.83 14.44 10.57
C VAL A 705 -5.94 15.61 10.10
N ASN A 706 -4.78 15.80 10.72
CA ASN A 706 -3.78 16.77 10.32
C ASN A 706 -2.75 16.23 9.31
N MET A 707 -2.88 14.95 8.92
CA MET A 707 -2.09 14.31 7.85
C MET A 707 -2.96 14.18 6.59
N PHE A 708 -3.06 15.26 5.83
CA PHE A 708 -3.83 15.31 4.59
C PHE A 708 -3.13 14.56 3.44
N ASP A 709 -3.88 14.26 2.37
CA ASP A 709 -3.41 13.50 1.19
C ASP A 709 -2.78 12.14 1.54
N THR A 710 -3.36 11.45 2.52
CA THR A 710 -2.97 10.09 2.88
C THR A 710 -4.02 9.08 2.43
N ALA A 711 -3.63 7.84 2.17
CA ALA A 711 -4.57 6.77 1.88
C ALA A 711 -5.43 6.47 3.10
N SER A 712 -6.72 6.16 2.91
CA SER A 712 -7.61 5.74 4.00
C SER A 712 -7.18 4.41 4.63
N ARG A 713 -6.40 3.61 3.88
CA ARG A 713 -5.96 2.26 4.27
C ARG A 713 -7.12 1.30 4.61
N GLN A 714 -8.30 1.58 4.09
CA GLN A 714 -9.43 0.66 4.15
C GLN A 714 -9.36 -0.40 3.04
N THR A 715 -8.83 -0.02 1.89
CA THR A 715 -8.57 -0.90 0.74
C THR A 715 -7.14 -0.72 0.26
N CYS A 716 -6.63 -1.69 -0.49
CA CYS A 716 -5.31 -1.62 -1.12
C CYS A 716 -5.20 -0.38 -2.02
N ARG A 717 -4.18 0.44 -1.79
CA ARG A 717 -3.86 1.61 -2.62
C ARG A 717 -2.38 1.60 -2.99
N VAL A 718 -2.11 1.70 -4.27
CA VAL A 718 -0.74 1.74 -4.81
C VAL A 718 -0.40 3.10 -5.41
N ARG A 719 -1.39 3.99 -5.41
CA ARG A 719 -1.26 5.38 -5.82
C ARG A 719 -2.14 6.25 -4.93
N THR A 720 -1.55 7.29 -4.36
CA THR A 720 -2.26 8.31 -3.59
C THR A 720 -2.20 9.62 -4.36
N ALA A 721 -3.34 10.25 -4.55
CA ALA A 721 -3.40 11.57 -5.16
C ALA A 721 -2.95 12.62 -4.13
N THR A 722 -2.12 13.55 -4.57
CA THR A 722 -1.79 14.75 -3.80
C THR A 722 -2.63 15.92 -4.30
N THR A 723 -3.19 16.69 -3.40
CA THR A 723 -4.04 17.84 -3.71
C THR A 723 -3.41 19.12 -3.18
N SER A 724 -3.87 20.25 -3.65
CA SER A 724 -3.50 21.56 -3.12
C SER A 724 -4.78 22.30 -2.75
N SER A 725 -5.08 22.33 -1.45
CA SER A 725 -6.30 22.97 -0.94
C SER A 725 -5.94 24.06 0.09
N PRO A 726 -6.75 25.12 0.21
CA PRO A 726 -6.58 26.12 1.25
C PRO A 726 -6.61 25.54 2.66
N LEU A 727 -7.33 24.43 2.87
CA LEU A 727 -7.39 23.72 4.15
C LEU A 727 -6.03 23.18 4.58
N HIS A 728 -5.21 22.71 3.63
CA HIS A 728 -3.87 22.24 3.92
C HIS A 728 -2.97 23.38 4.43
N ALA A 729 -3.04 24.54 3.79
CA ALA A 729 -2.33 25.74 4.25
C ALA A 729 -2.81 26.16 5.64
N LEU A 730 -4.13 26.16 5.89
CA LEU A 730 -4.70 26.44 7.20
C LEU A 730 -4.22 25.45 8.28
N THR A 731 -4.17 24.16 7.97
CA THR A 731 -3.62 23.15 8.88
C THR A 731 -2.17 23.46 9.22
N MET A 732 -1.33 23.72 8.23
CA MET A 732 0.09 24.03 8.44
C MET A 732 0.31 25.36 9.19
N LEU A 733 -0.65 26.29 9.15
CA LEU A 733 -0.57 27.57 9.87
C LEU A 733 -1.08 27.49 11.31
N ASN A 734 -1.94 26.52 11.65
CA ASN A 734 -2.67 26.53 12.92
C ASN A 734 -2.46 25.27 13.77
N ASP A 735 -2.01 24.16 13.19
CA ASP A 735 -1.79 22.94 13.97
C ASP A 735 -0.59 23.09 14.91
N PRO A 736 -0.70 22.66 16.17
CA PRO A 736 0.35 22.80 17.18
C PRO A 736 1.72 22.28 16.73
N THR A 737 1.76 21.22 15.93
CA THR A 737 3.03 20.65 15.42
C THR A 737 3.83 21.68 14.62
N TRP A 738 3.15 22.40 13.70
CA TRP A 738 3.79 23.37 12.81
C TRP A 738 4.17 24.64 13.56
N VAL A 739 3.31 25.09 14.46
CA VAL A 739 3.57 26.27 15.29
C VAL A 739 4.75 26.02 16.22
N GLU A 740 4.78 24.86 16.89
CA GLU A 740 5.90 24.50 17.78
C GLU A 740 7.20 24.29 17.00
N ALA A 741 7.16 23.61 15.85
CA ALA A 741 8.34 23.48 14.99
C ALA A 741 8.87 24.83 14.53
N SER A 742 7.98 25.78 14.19
CA SER A 742 8.37 27.14 13.83
C SER A 742 9.01 27.90 15.00
N ARG A 743 8.48 27.72 16.22
CA ARG A 743 9.03 28.32 17.46
C ARG A 743 10.42 27.75 17.77
N ALA A 744 10.55 26.42 17.67
CA ALA A 744 11.83 25.74 17.89
C ALA A 744 12.87 26.14 16.82
N LEU A 745 12.47 26.24 15.56
CA LEU A 745 13.34 26.73 14.49
C LEU A 745 13.78 28.17 14.73
N ALA A 746 12.85 29.05 15.12
CA ALA A 746 13.16 30.42 15.47
C ALA A 746 14.22 30.50 16.59
N GLN A 747 14.11 29.66 17.62
CA GLN A 747 15.09 29.56 18.70
C GLN A 747 16.45 29.07 18.20
N VAL A 748 16.49 28.05 17.34
CA VAL A 748 17.75 27.54 16.77
C VAL A 748 18.46 28.63 15.97
N VAL A 749 17.76 29.26 15.03
CA VAL A 749 18.38 30.28 14.17
C VAL A 749 18.69 31.58 14.87
N TRP A 750 18.02 31.87 16.00
CA TRP A 750 18.39 33.00 16.85
C TRP A 750 19.82 32.91 17.36
N HIS A 751 20.26 31.70 17.72
CA HIS A 751 21.61 31.43 18.20
C HIS A 751 22.63 31.26 17.07
N GLU A 752 22.17 30.91 15.85
CA GLU A 752 23.06 30.75 14.68
C GLU A 752 23.40 32.09 13.98
N GLY A 753 22.51 33.07 14.04
CA GLY A 753 22.66 34.36 13.38
C GLY A 753 22.80 35.53 14.34
N SER A 754 23.70 36.46 14.01
CA SER A 754 23.91 37.70 14.78
C SER A 754 22.91 38.80 14.47
N ASP A 755 22.29 38.75 13.28
CA ASP A 755 21.34 39.74 12.78
C ASP A 755 20.16 39.04 12.05
N ASP A 756 19.15 39.80 11.65
CA ASP A 756 17.94 39.30 11.03
C ASP A 756 18.18 38.61 9.70
N ALA A 757 19.09 39.14 8.89
CA ALA A 757 19.38 38.59 7.56
C ALA A 757 20.02 37.19 7.68
N THR A 758 20.97 37.02 8.59
CA THR A 758 21.63 35.74 8.86
C THR A 758 20.68 34.73 9.49
N ARG A 759 19.81 35.16 10.45
CA ARG A 759 18.77 34.27 11.04
C ARG A 759 17.76 33.77 10.03
N LEU A 760 17.25 34.67 9.20
CA LEU A 760 16.29 34.31 8.13
C LEU A 760 16.95 33.44 7.08
N SER A 761 18.20 33.70 6.71
CA SER A 761 18.95 32.83 5.79
C SER A 761 19.19 31.43 6.34
N ALA A 762 19.50 31.32 7.65
CA ALA A 762 19.66 30.03 8.31
C ALA A 762 18.33 29.24 8.34
N ALA A 763 17.22 29.90 8.67
CA ALA A 763 15.89 29.26 8.62
C ALA A 763 15.53 28.77 7.21
N PHE A 764 15.77 29.63 6.23
CA PHE A 764 15.51 29.33 4.82
C PHE A 764 16.35 28.13 4.33
N LYS A 765 17.64 28.11 4.68
CA LYS A 765 18.56 27.01 4.34
C LYS A 765 18.15 25.67 4.97
N ARG A 766 17.68 25.68 6.22
CA ARG A 766 17.19 24.48 6.92
C ARG A 766 15.94 23.88 6.29
N ILE A 767 15.04 24.71 5.76
CA ILE A 767 13.79 24.27 5.15
C ILE A 767 13.98 23.90 3.67
N LEU A 768 14.73 24.74 2.93
CA LEU A 768 14.78 24.67 1.47
C LEU A 768 16.11 24.11 0.91
N GLY A 769 17.13 23.93 1.76
CA GLY A 769 18.45 23.41 1.36
C GLY A 769 19.27 24.40 0.52
N ARG A 770 18.89 25.69 0.46
CA ARG A 770 19.58 26.74 -0.28
C ARG A 770 19.50 28.08 0.46
N ASN A 771 20.34 28.99 0.10
CA ASN A 771 20.22 30.38 0.57
C ASN A 771 19.07 31.11 -0.15
N PRO A 772 18.43 32.11 0.50
CA PRO A 772 17.43 32.95 -0.16
C PRO A 772 18.08 33.83 -1.24
N GLN A 773 17.33 34.13 -2.29
CA GLN A 773 17.69 35.14 -3.27
C GLN A 773 17.50 36.55 -2.68
N SER A 774 18.09 37.58 -3.28
CA SER A 774 17.99 38.96 -2.78
C SER A 774 16.54 39.41 -2.64
N THR A 775 15.67 39.09 -3.57
CA THR A 775 14.23 39.41 -3.51
C THR A 775 13.53 38.69 -2.37
N GLU A 776 13.86 37.39 -2.15
CA GLU A 776 13.30 36.59 -1.06
C GLU A 776 13.78 37.16 0.30
N THR A 777 15.05 37.56 0.42
CA THR A 777 15.60 38.17 1.64
C THR A 777 14.83 39.42 2.01
N VAL A 778 14.59 40.34 1.07
CA VAL A 778 13.81 41.57 1.31
C VAL A 778 12.40 41.29 1.79
N LEU A 779 11.71 40.30 1.13
CA LEU A 779 10.37 39.93 1.54
C LEU A 779 10.32 39.33 2.95
N LEU A 780 11.29 38.52 3.32
CA LEU A 780 11.39 37.91 4.65
C LEU A 780 11.70 38.94 5.73
N GLN A 781 12.58 39.91 5.45
CA GLN A 781 12.86 40.99 6.37
C GLN A 781 11.65 41.91 6.60
N ASN A 782 10.90 42.21 5.53
CA ASN A 782 9.65 42.96 5.63
C ASN A 782 8.59 42.19 6.46
N LEU A 783 8.45 40.89 6.21
CA LEU A 783 7.57 40.04 7.01
C LEU A 783 7.96 40.03 8.48
N LEU A 784 9.23 39.84 8.81
CA LEU A 784 9.71 39.84 10.18
C LEU A 784 9.47 41.20 10.88
N SER A 785 9.75 42.31 10.19
CA SER A 785 9.51 43.65 10.69
C SER A 785 8.04 43.93 10.97
N HIS A 786 7.16 43.48 10.06
CA HIS A 786 5.71 43.59 10.23
C HIS A 786 5.21 42.77 11.44
N GLN A 787 5.69 41.55 11.59
CA GLN A 787 5.31 40.69 12.74
C GLN A 787 5.81 41.25 14.05
N ARG A 788 7.00 41.89 14.11
CA ARG A 788 7.47 42.59 15.28
C ARG A 788 6.51 43.70 15.70
N GLU A 789 6.02 44.47 14.74
CA GLU A 789 5.10 45.57 15.05
C GLU A 789 3.77 45.04 15.60
N ILE A 790 3.23 43.96 15.03
CA ILE A 790 2.02 43.30 15.54
C ILE A 790 2.22 42.88 17.00
N TYR A 791 3.33 42.18 17.32
CA TYR A 791 3.56 41.66 18.68
C TYR A 791 4.03 42.75 19.67
N ARG A 792 4.50 43.91 19.22
CA ARG A 792 4.71 45.05 20.07
C ARG A 792 3.38 45.66 20.55
N GLN A 793 2.37 45.61 19.68
CA GLN A 793 1.03 46.13 20.02
C GLN A 793 0.22 45.09 20.83
N ASP A 794 0.55 43.82 20.74
CA ASP A 794 -0.13 42.74 21.45
C ASP A 794 0.86 41.73 22.03
N LEU A 795 1.49 42.10 23.15
CA LEU A 795 2.40 41.22 23.86
C LEU A 795 1.72 39.95 24.40
N PRO A 796 0.45 39.97 24.89
CA PRO A 796 -0.24 38.76 25.29
C PRO A 796 -0.38 37.73 24.14
N ALA A 797 -0.62 38.16 22.90
CA ALA A 797 -0.64 37.27 21.74
C ALA A 797 0.73 36.65 21.48
N ALA A 798 1.81 37.40 21.57
CA ALA A 798 3.18 36.87 21.47
C ALA A 798 3.44 35.77 22.52
N GLU A 799 3.09 36.02 23.78
CA GLU A 799 3.27 35.05 24.86
C GLU A 799 2.38 33.81 24.68
N ALA A 800 1.15 33.98 24.19
CA ALA A 800 0.23 32.88 23.89
C ALA A 800 0.80 31.97 22.78
N LEU A 801 1.30 32.55 21.68
CA LEU A 801 1.97 31.82 20.61
C LEU A 801 3.15 30.99 21.13
N LEU A 802 3.98 31.59 21.98
CA LEU A 802 5.19 30.99 22.51
C LEU A 802 4.94 29.89 23.55
N LYS A 803 3.72 29.76 24.07
CA LYS A 803 3.30 28.70 25.01
C LYS A 803 2.86 27.42 24.28
N LEU A 804 2.64 27.48 22.98
CA LEU A 804 2.19 26.31 22.23
C LEU A 804 3.31 25.27 22.13
N GLY A 805 2.93 23.98 22.35
CA GLY A 805 3.81 22.84 22.29
C GLY A 805 4.53 22.53 23.60
N GLU A 806 5.21 21.36 23.65
CA GLU A 806 5.89 20.86 24.86
C GLU A 806 7.39 21.16 24.92
N SER A 807 8.02 21.53 23.79
CA SER A 807 9.44 21.81 23.74
C SER A 807 9.77 23.05 24.58
N THR A 808 10.89 23.02 25.30
CA THR A 808 11.28 24.10 26.21
C THR A 808 11.64 25.36 25.45
N ARG A 809 11.05 26.48 25.85
CA ARG A 809 11.39 27.79 25.31
C ARG A 809 12.65 28.33 25.99
N ASP A 810 13.57 28.94 25.24
CA ASP A 810 14.66 29.72 25.77
C ASP A 810 14.14 31.12 26.21
N GLN A 811 14.06 31.32 27.50
CA GLN A 811 13.57 32.58 28.11
C GLN A 811 14.50 33.78 27.88
N ARG A 812 15.75 33.53 27.43
CA ARG A 812 16.70 34.60 27.10
C ARG A 812 16.35 35.37 25.85
N ILE A 813 15.55 34.75 24.96
CA ILE A 813 15.08 35.39 23.75
C ILE A 813 13.87 36.27 24.08
N PRO A 814 13.92 37.58 23.75
CA PRO A 814 12.80 38.48 24.03
C PRO A 814 11.51 38.00 23.38
N ALA A 815 10.39 38.02 24.07
CA ALA A 815 9.13 37.42 23.62
C ALA A 815 8.69 37.97 22.25
N ILE A 816 8.76 39.27 22.03
CA ILE A 816 8.39 39.90 20.74
C ILE A 816 9.26 39.39 19.62
N GLU A 817 10.57 39.32 19.81
CA GLU A 817 11.53 38.83 18.80
C GLU A 817 11.31 37.37 18.46
N HIS A 818 11.14 36.54 19.51
CA HIS A 818 10.89 35.10 19.32
C HIS A 818 9.56 34.87 18.62
N ALA A 819 8.47 35.53 18.99
CA ALA A 819 7.17 35.39 18.36
C ALA A 819 7.18 35.88 16.89
N ALA A 820 7.81 37.01 16.61
CA ALA A 820 7.94 37.53 15.26
C ALA A 820 8.75 36.60 14.36
N LEU A 821 9.87 36.05 14.85
CA LEU A 821 10.66 35.07 14.10
C LEU A 821 9.94 33.73 13.95
N THR A 822 9.15 33.30 14.95
CA THR A 822 8.27 32.12 14.85
C THR A 822 7.25 32.28 13.71
N ALA A 823 6.58 33.43 13.63
CA ALA A 823 5.64 33.75 12.56
C ALA A 823 6.31 33.77 11.18
N ALA A 824 7.53 34.29 11.07
CA ALA A 824 8.33 34.27 9.85
C ALA A 824 8.68 32.81 9.44
N CYS A 825 9.13 31.97 10.39
CA CYS A 825 9.43 30.57 10.16
C CYS A 825 8.17 29.78 9.73
N LEU A 826 7.01 30.06 10.33
CA LEU A 826 5.73 29.47 9.96
C LEU A 826 5.34 29.81 8.51
N GLY A 827 5.58 31.05 8.09
CA GLY A 827 5.44 31.49 6.70
C GLY A 827 6.37 30.72 5.76
N LEU A 828 7.62 30.48 6.16
CA LEU A 828 8.59 29.73 5.37
C LEU A 828 8.15 28.27 5.11
N PHE A 829 7.58 27.59 6.11
CA PHE A 829 7.04 26.23 5.92
C PHE A 829 5.87 26.18 4.93
N ASN A 830 5.15 27.28 4.75
CA ASN A 830 4.02 27.37 3.81
C ASN A 830 4.41 27.88 2.41
N LEU A 831 5.68 28.19 2.16
CA LEU A 831 6.13 28.54 0.81
C LEU A 831 5.91 27.36 -0.13
N ASP A 832 5.51 27.68 -1.36
CA ASP A 832 5.36 26.65 -2.40
C ASP A 832 6.64 25.82 -2.62
N ALA A 833 7.82 26.46 -2.57
CA ALA A 833 9.11 25.77 -2.63
C ALA A 833 9.37 24.82 -1.44
N ALA A 834 8.78 25.09 -0.26
CA ALA A 834 8.91 24.23 0.92
C ALA A 834 8.02 22.98 0.80
N ILE A 835 6.80 23.14 0.30
CA ILE A 835 5.78 22.09 0.19
C ILE A 835 5.87 21.28 -1.10
N THR A 836 6.78 21.65 -2.01
CA THR A 836 7.04 20.92 -3.24
C THR A 836 8.48 20.42 -3.31
N ARG A 837 8.66 19.39 -4.09
CA ARG A 837 9.94 18.83 -4.48
C ARG A 837 10.13 19.13 -5.98
N GLU A 838 11.15 19.90 -6.31
CA GLU A 838 11.52 20.28 -7.67
C GLU A 838 12.53 19.31 -8.27
#